data_67320cb8cec2c16d861a8c72c1c6cbbf
#
_entry.id   67320cb8cec2c16d861a8c72c1c6cbbf
#
_cell.length_a   1.000
_cell.length_b   1.000
_cell.length_c   1.000
_cell.angle_alpha   90.00
_cell.angle_beta   90.00
_cell.angle_gamma   90.00
#
_symmetry.space_group_name_H-M   'P 1'
#
loop_
_entity.id
_entity.type
_entity.pdbx_description
1 polymer ?
#
loop_
_entity_poly.entity_id
_entity_poly.type
_entity_poly.pdbx_seq_one_letter_code
_entity_poly.pdbx_strand_id
1 'polypeptide(L)'
;MRISFKLILLTFVITSATTFLHADSLKEIAAALDMDSSYFTAQGYIKYKYDKYGDLEYDANDKPVIAKQNTDSYWNVQSKTTNDTSPYYGKSCIRSTLGSRTPSASTDGTCARLYLKFFGPGTFSFAYKTATDSDTLNVYIDGEDSMEATGLSGYGVDQEWDTVDVTIPGGQAPDGTYYHVVIVEFLKSGPSYWEGKYDKTEGPEKPDKNDFDMHDPFDKETYEELLAEYNSFYNCIWLDHFQWTPATPSLAFQSGIDFSQTTILDRYDVSFITDVLDFGYFVTYTTDGSVPTAKSQLYFTTDANGDLVENTINVDRSMTIRAKVFTSATSAYTPELAISAVITVKASSPEISTVKQPDGSLKVTMQTLYLTPKVFIDINGNPCIDEESGELVDNNQIYYTLDGSDPTTKGKLYDPELGVTITEACIIKAIARRDGVLDSDLAEYGIGQTAQPRVSMFNDQGQTEPYNVYSSSKGMTVKATAISGAVLQVSFDGGQTYTDFNGTFYLKAADGQSSATALVRAVADDLLPSKPISVTAIAATESWAFGTDPNGEHAIDIQPGWNLISFPCYLTLADINAILQNYTIFAYDSNARVYCQVSTIKPGVVYWLFTKTDEAISILKGAPASVKMPSAEKWECYAPTESKIVPSNIIAWEFRNGKFSEATSFVAGKGYIIHKR
;
A
#
# COMPACT_ATOMS: atom_id res chain seq x y z
N MET A 1 26.56 5.22 -26.24
CA MET A 1 26.40 4.73 -27.62
C MET A 1 24.89 4.68 -27.88
N ARG A 2 24.34 5.72 -28.53
CA ARG A 2 22.88 5.84 -28.77
C ARG A 2 22.49 4.89 -29.88
N ILE A 3 21.70 3.89 -29.59
CA ILE A 3 21.02 3.05 -30.59
C ILE A 3 19.60 3.58 -30.70
N SER A 4 19.36 4.31 -31.80
CA SER A 4 18.03 4.73 -32.23
C SER A 4 17.29 3.53 -32.81
N PHE A 5 16.30 3.01 -32.13
CA PHE A 5 15.33 2.10 -32.75
C PHE A 5 14.26 2.94 -33.46
N LYS A 6 14.27 2.88 -34.78
CA LYS A 6 13.21 3.43 -35.60
C LYS A 6 11.98 2.54 -35.49
N LEU A 7 10.94 3.08 -34.90
CA LEU A 7 9.58 2.55 -34.96
C LEU A 7 9.14 2.47 -36.40
N ILE A 8 8.95 1.29 -36.95
CA ILE A 8 8.30 1.09 -38.26
C ILE A 8 6.79 1.17 -38.06
N LEU A 9 6.25 2.36 -38.23
CA LEU A 9 4.83 2.57 -38.34
C LEU A 9 4.37 2.07 -39.72
N LEU A 10 3.77 0.88 -39.78
CA LEU A 10 3.25 0.32 -41.03
C LEU A 10 1.87 0.93 -41.32
N THR A 11 1.85 1.93 -42.17
CA THR A 11 0.61 2.47 -42.76
C THR A 11 0.16 1.55 -43.88
N PHE A 12 -0.96 0.86 -43.73
CA PHE A 12 -1.55 0.03 -44.78
C PHE A 12 -2.64 0.82 -45.53
N VAL A 13 -2.49 0.89 -46.85
CA VAL A 13 -3.49 1.36 -47.79
C VAL A 13 -4.37 0.17 -48.19
N ILE A 14 -5.67 0.33 -48.10
CA ILE A 14 -6.67 -0.68 -48.47
C ILE A 14 -6.91 -0.63 -49.96
N THR A 15 -6.82 -1.77 -50.64
CA THR A 15 -7.56 -1.97 -51.93
C THR A 15 -8.04 -3.41 -52.08
N SER A 16 -9.34 -3.52 -52.33
CA SER A 16 -10.16 -4.50 -53.09
C SER A 16 -10.52 -5.84 -52.46
N ALA A 17 -11.80 -5.92 -52.35
CA ALA A 17 -12.77 -6.98 -52.18
C ALA A 17 -12.48 -8.37 -52.82
N THR A 18 -12.58 -9.37 -51.95
CA THR A 18 -13.08 -10.73 -52.26
C THR A 18 -13.89 -11.21 -51.06
N THR A 19 -15.05 -11.79 -51.36
CA THR A 19 -16.04 -12.31 -50.42
C THR A 19 -15.42 -13.37 -49.46
N PHE A 20 -15.07 -12.93 -48.27
CA PHE A 20 -14.79 -13.82 -47.15
C PHE A 20 -15.93 -13.68 -46.14
N LEU A 21 -16.23 -14.77 -45.43
CA LEU A 21 -17.12 -14.78 -44.27
C LEU A 21 -16.83 -13.51 -43.42
N HIS A 22 -17.85 -12.74 -43.12
CA HIS A 22 -17.74 -11.50 -42.34
C HIS A 22 -17.07 -11.81 -41.01
N ALA A 23 -15.84 -11.41 -40.90
CA ALA A 23 -15.17 -11.34 -39.60
C ALA A 23 -15.73 -10.13 -38.84
N ASP A 24 -16.08 -10.33 -37.58
CA ASP A 24 -16.66 -9.28 -36.77
C ASP A 24 -15.65 -8.17 -36.49
N SER A 25 -16.11 -6.95 -36.40
CA SER A 25 -15.26 -5.78 -36.12
C SER A 25 -14.71 -5.87 -34.68
N LEU A 26 -13.56 -5.21 -34.42
CA LEU A 26 -13.03 -5.11 -33.06
C LEU A 26 -14.05 -4.60 -32.04
N LYS A 27 -14.97 -3.75 -32.46
CA LYS A 27 -16.03 -3.23 -31.60
C LYS A 27 -17.06 -4.29 -31.23
N GLU A 28 -17.43 -5.15 -32.17
CA GLU A 28 -18.34 -6.27 -31.93
C GLU A 28 -17.66 -7.34 -31.07
N ILE A 29 -16.40 -7.63 -31.33
CA ILE A 29 -15.57 -8.54 -30.52
C ILE A 29 -15.45 -8.03 -29.09
N ALA A 30 -15.10 -6.77 -28.90
CA ALA A 30 -14.99 -6.16 -27.57
C ALA A 30 -16.31 -6.24 -26.79
N ALA A 31 -17.44 -5.94 -27.45
CA ALA A 31 -18.76 -6.06 -26.86
C ALA A 31 -19.14 -7.51 -26.48
N ALA A 32 -18.69 -8.49 -27.26
CA ALA A 32 -18.92 -9.90 -26.95
C ALA A 32 -18.05 -10.41 -25.82
N LEU A 33 -16.95 -9.74 -25.52
CA LEU A 33 -16.02 -10.03 -24.44
C LEU A 33 -16.25 -9.19 -23.18
N ASP A 34 -17.34 -8.41 -23.13
CA ASP A 34 -17.72 -7.53 -22.01
C ASP A 34 -16.68 -6.42 -21.69
N MET A 35 -15.84 -6.05 -22.66
CA MET A 35 -14.76 -5.09 -22.47
C MET A 35 -14.93 -3.85 -23.38
N ASP A 36 -14.48 -2.68 -22.90
CA ASP A 36 -14.49 -1.46 -23.74
C ASP A 36 -13.54 -1.60 -24.93
N SER A 37 -14.02 -1.23 -26.10
CA SER A 37 -13.26 -1.35 -27.36
C SER A 37 -11.99 -0.48 -27.41
N SER A 38 -11.83 0.48 -26.52
CA SER A 38 -10.60 1.30 -26.42
C SER A 38 -9.37 0.52 -25.95
N TYR A 39 -9.57 -0.62 -25.29
CA TYR A 39 -8.46 -1.51 -24.93
C TYR A 39 -7.92 -2.29 -26.13
N PHE A 40 -8.71 -2.53 -27.15
CA PHE A 40 -8.31 -3.30 -28.33
C PHE A 40 -7.60 -2.41 -29.35
N THR A 41 -6.40 -2.81 -29.76
CA THR A 41 -5.59 -2.06 -30.71
C THR A 41 -5.58 -2.67 -32.09
N ALA A 42 -5.66 -3.98 -32.20
CA ALA A 42 -5.66 -4.71 -33.46
C ALA A 42 -6.19 -6.13 -33.30
N GLN A 43 -6.45 -6.77 -34.40
CA GLN A 43 -6.57 -8.22 -34.54
C GLN A 43 -5.71 -8.66 -35.72
N GLY A 44 -5.31 -9.90 -35.75
CA GLY A 44 -4.43 -10.36 -36.81
C GLY A 44 -4.34 -11.86 -36.94
N TYR A 45 -3.73 -12.25 -38.03
CA TYR A 45 -3.42 -13.64 -38.39
C TYR A 45 -1.93 -13.72 -38.69
N ILE A 46 -1.29 -14.76 -38.15
CA ILE A 46 0.09 -15.09 -38.45
C ILE A 46 0.13 -16.56 -38.88
N LYS A 47 0.93 -16.87 -39.90
CA LYS A 47 1.34 -18.23 -40.22
C LYS A 47 2.84 -18.34 -40.05
N TYR A 48 3.24 -19.25 -39.20
CA TYR A 48 4.64 -19.57 -39.00
C TYR A 48 5.16 -20.53 -40.10
N LYS A 49 6.46 -20.55 -40.26
CA LYS A 49 7.13 -21.43 -41.19
C LYS A 49 7.68 -22.64 -40.44
N TYR A 50 7.39 -23.80 -40.98
CA TYR A 50 7.88 -25.09 -40.49
C TYR A 50 8.81 -25.73 -41.50
N ASP A 51 9.80 -26.46 -41.04
CA ASP A 51 10.70 -27.22 -41.87
C ASP A 51 10.03 -28.49 -42.40
N LYS A 52 10.77 -29.27 -43.15
CA LYS A 52 10.29 -30.55 -43.73
C LYS A 52 10.01 -31.65 -42.68
N TYR A 53 10.40 -31.46 -41.46
CA TYR A 53 10.16 -32.38 -40.34
C TYR A 53 9.01 -31.98 -39.46
N GLY A 54 8.44 -30.79 -39.69
CA GLY A 54 7.36 -30.24 -38.89
C GLY A 54 7.84 -29.38 -37.70
N ASP A 55 9.14 -29.09 -37.65
CA ASP A 55 9.69 -28.22 -36.62
C ASP A 55 9.62 -26.76 -37.04
N LEU A 56 9.37 -25.88 -36.06
CA LEU A 56 9.30 -24.44 -36.30
C LEU A 56 10.64 -23.89 -36.75
N GLU A 57 10.67 -23.14 -37.85
CA GLU A 57 11.89 -22.46 -38.31
C GLU A 57 12.14 -21.21 -37.51
N TYR A 58 13.38 -20.99 -37.06
CA TYR A 58 13.82 -19.81 -36.34
C TYR A 58 14.80 -18.97 -37.16
N ASP A 59 14.77 -17.66 -37.00
CA ASP A 59 15.73 -16.74 -37.59
C ASP A 59 17.05 -16.72 -36.79
N ALA A 60 18.01 -15.88 -37.23
CA ALA A 60 19.31 -15.74 -36.58
C ALA A 60 19.24 -15.11 -35.17
N ASN A 61 18.10 -14.66 -34.72
CA ASN A 61 17.86 -14.07 -33.41
C ASN A 61 16.93 -14.95 -32.54
N ASP A 62 16.84 -16.24 -32.89
CA ASP A 62 15.95 -17.22 -32.22
C ASP A 62 14.45 -16.82 -32.20
N LYS A 63 14.00 -16.09 -33.24
CA LYS A 63 12.58 -15.78 -33.41
C LYS A 63 11.93 -16.66 -34.49
N PRO A 64 10.67 -17.12 -34.23
CA PRO A 64 9.96 -17.90 -35.23
C PRO A 64 9.81 -17.15 -36.56
N VAL A 65 10.12 -17.84 -37.68
CA VAL A 65 10.00 -17.23 -39.01
C VAL A 65 8.54 -17.18 -39.43
N ILE A 66 8.09 -15.98 -39.76
CA ILE A 66 6.73 -15.73 -40.24
C ILE A 66 6.64 -15.97 -41.75
N ALA A 67 5.81 -16.94 -42.16
CA ALA A 67 5.54 -17.21 -43.55
C ALA A 67 4.51 -16.27 -44.16
N LYS A 68 3.50 -15.86 -43.38
CA LYS A 68 2.43 -14.94 -43.77
C LYS A 68 1.87 -14.19 -42.56
N GLN A 69 1.56 -12.92 -42.75
CA GLN A 69 0.87 -12.10 -41.75
C GLN A 69 -0.15 -11.18 -42.43
N ASN A 70 -1.31 -11.03 -41.85
CA ASN A 70 -2.32 -10.04 -42.25
C ASN A 70 -3.13 -9.51 -41.05
N THR A 71 -4.04 -8.59 -41.31
CA THR A 71 -4.94 -7.97 -40.32
C THR A 71 -6.36 -8.52 -40.37
N ASP A 72 -6.58 -9.65 -41.11
CA ASP A 72 -7.90 -10.22 -41.19
C ASP A 72 -8.32 -10.76 -39.82
N SER A 73 -9.60 -10.67 -39.51
CA SER A 73 -10.15 -11.24 -38.31
C SER A 73 -10.37 -12.74 -38.48
N TYR A 74 -9.98 -13.49 -37.48
CA TYR A 74 -10.24 -14.94 -37.35
C TYR A 74 -11.06 -15.24 -36.08
N TRP A 75 -11.79 -14.23 -35.59
CA TRP A 75 -12.68 -14.34 -34.44
C TRP A 75 -14.11 -13.99 -34.86
N ASN A 76 -15.07 -14.81 -34.46
CA ASN A 76 -16.49 -14.59 -34.69
C ASN A 76 -17.26 -14.52 -33.38
N VAL A 77 -18.17 -13.53 -33.28
CA VAL A 77 -19.11 -13.40 -32.16
C VAL A 77 -20.15 -14.52 -32.21
N GLN A 78 -20.40 -15.15 -31.10
CA GLN A 78 -21.37 -16.22 -30.94
C GLN A 78 -22.24 -16.03 -29.72
N SER A 79 -23.53 -16.28 -29.83
CA SER A 79 -24.48 -16.26 -28.71
C SER A 79 -24.58 -17.59 -27.98
N LYS A 80 -23.98 -18.65 -28.52
CA LYS A 80 -23.89 -20.00 -27.95
C LYS A 80 -22.59 -20.65 -28.32
N THR A 81 -22.10 -21.54 -27.48
CA THR A 81 -21.03 -22.47 -27.86
C THR A 81 -21.61 -23.65 -28.59
N THR A 82 -20.77 -24.39 -29.35
CA THR A 82 -21.20 -25.48 -30.18
C THR A 82 -21.77 -26.70 -29.44
N ASN A 83 -21.55 -26.81 -28.13
CA ASN A 83 -22.12 -27.89 -27.31
C ASN A 83 -23.42 -27.46 -26.59
N ASP A 84 -24.17 -26.52 -27.16
CA ASP A 84 -25.41 -25.97 -26.63
C ASP A 84 -25.24 -25.25 -25.25
N THR A 85 -23.98 -25.02 -24.81
CA THR A 85 -23.67 -24.27 -23.61
C THR A 85 -23.77 -22.77 -23.87
N SER A 86 -24.26 -22.05 -22.87
CA SER A 86 -24.29 -20.59 -22.91
C SER A 86 -22.87 -19.98 -22.86
N PRO A 87 -22.67 -18.75 -23.32
CA PRO A 87 -21.49 -17.97 -22.98
C PRO A 87 -21.21 -18.02 -21.47
N TYR A 88 -19.94 -17.85 -21.08
CA TYR A 88 -19.55 -17.82 -19.68
C TYR A 88 -20.25 -16.68 -18.94
N TYR A 89 -20.34 -15.52 -19.59
CA TYR A 89 -20.99 -14.33 -19.06
C TYR A 89 -21.83 -13.64 -20.15
N GLY A 90 -22.82 -12.85 -19.76
CA GLY A 90 -23.58 -12.04 -20.69
C GLY A 90 -24.43 -12.83 -21.69
N LYS A 91 -24.35 -12.46 -22.97
CA LYS A 91 -25.18 -13.01 -24.06
C LYS A 91 -24.37 -13.58 -25.22
N SER A 92 -23.11 -13.30 -25.30
CA SER A 92 -22.25 -13.65 -26.42
C SER A 92 -20.81 -13.86 -25.94
N CYS A 93 -20.10 -14.69 -26.65
CA CYS A 93 -18.67 -14.93 -26.55
C CYS A 93 -18.04 -14.82 -27.94
N ILE A 94 -16.73 -14.95 -28.08
CA ILE A 94 -16.10 -15.09 -29.39
C ILE A 94 -15.56 -16.49 -29.60
N ARG A 95 -15.47 -16.91 -30.86
CA ARG A 95 -14.88 -18.18 -31.27
C ARG A 95 -13.82 -17.97 -32.34
N SER A 96 -12.70 -18.69 -32.24
CA SER A 96 -11.71 -18.77 -33.30
C SER A 96 -12.27 -19.49 -34.55
N THR A 97 -11.99 -18.97 -35.75
CA THR A 97 -12.40 -19.53 -37.03
C THR A 97 -11.29 -20.30 -37.72
N LEU A 98 -10.13 -20.46 -37.11
CA LEU A 98 -8.99 -21.17 -37.66
C LEU A 98 -9.20 -22.70 -37.68
N GLY A 99 -10.07 -23.22 -36.84
CA GLY A 99 -10.31 -24.67 -36.72
C GLY A 99 -11.17 -25.22 -37.81
N SER A 100 -10.82 -26.44 -38.31
CA SER A 100 -11.64 -27.24 -39.20
C SER A 100 -11.48 -28.72 -38.80
N ARG A 101 -12.57 -29.49 -38.85
CA ARG A 101 -12.50 -30.94 -38.64
C ARG A 101 -11.69 -31.69 -39.69
N THR A 102 -11.59 -31.14 -40.89
CA THR A 102 -10.69 -31.64 -41.92
C THR A 102 -9.46 -30.75 -41.91
N PRO A 103 -8.39 -31.17 -41.25
CA PRO A 103 -7.15 -30.41 -41.26
C PRO A 103 -6.71 -30.25 -42.71
N SER A 104 -6.43 -29.03 -43.09
CA SER A 104 -5.70 -28.76 -44.29
C SER A 104 -4.33 -28.25 -43.89
N ALA A 105 -3.28 -28.74 -44.53
CA ALA A 105 -1.93 -28.23 -44.38
C ALA A 105 -1.83 -26.70 -44.56
N SER A 106 -2.93 -26.04 -44.94
CA SER A 106 -3.03 -24.59 -45.07
C SER A 106 -3.28 -23.87 -43.77
N THR A 107 -3.81 -24.52 -42.72
CA THR A 107 -4.12 -23.90 -41.43
C THR A 107 -3.11 -24.20 -40.32
N ASP A 108 -2.37 -25.29 -40.44
CA ASP A 108 -1.35 -25.68 -39.47
C ASP A 108 -0.28 -24.60 -39.31
N GLY A 109 0.13 -24.35 -38.08
CA GLY A 109 1.06 -23.29 -37.75
C GLY A 109 0.50 -21.87 -37.92
N THR A 110 -0.81 -21.73 -37.87
CA THR A 110 -1.48 -20.44 -37.98
C THR A 110 -1.98 -19.97 -36.62
N CYS A 111 -1.97 -18.65 -36.40
CA CYS A 111 -2.44 -18.03 -35.18
C CYS A 111 -3.54 -17.03 -35.48
N ALA A 112 -4.56 -17.02 -34.60
CA ALA A 112 -5.49 -15.89 -34.48
C ALA A 112 -5.09 -15.05 -33.27
N ARG A 113 -4.90 -13.77 -33.45
CA ARG A 113 -4.44 -12.86 -32.38
C ARG A 113 -5.42 -11.74 -32.14
N LEU A 114 -5.57 -11.40 -30.84
CA LEU A 114 -6.13 -10.15 -30.36
C LEU A 114 -5.04 -9.35 -29.68
N TYR A 115 -4.94 -8.08 -30.00
CA TYR A 115 -3.97 -7.16 -29.39
C TYR A 115 -4.72 -6.18 -28.52
N LEU A 116 -4.38 -6.20 -27.23
CA LEU A 116 -4.93 -5.29 -26.23
C LEU A 116 -3.83 -4.38 -25.70
N LYS A 117 -4.22 -3.29 -25.07
CA LYS A 117 -3.30 -2.32 -24.49
C LYS A 117 -3.81 -1.88 -23.12
N PHE A 118 -3.01 -2.15 -22.09
CA PHE A 118 -3.32 -1.79 -20.71
C PHE A 118 -2.31 -0.78 -20.18
N PHE A 119 -2.80 0.15 -19.38
CA PHE A 119 -1.96 1.16 -18.74
C PHE A 119 -1.65 0.76 -17.31
N GLY A 120 -0.34 0.74 -16.96
CA GLY A 120 0.16 0.45 -15.63
C GLY A 120 -0.04 -1.02 -15.20
N PRO A 121 0.34 -1.36 -13.97
CA PRO A 121 0.19 -2.70 -13.46
C PRO A 121 -1.27 -3.04 -13.13
N GLY A 122 -1.59 -4.33 -13.18
CA GLY A 122 -2.92 -4.82 -12.85
C GLY A 122 -3.10 -6.27 -13.23
N THR A 123 -4.34 -6.73 -13.21
CA THR A 123 -4.70 -8.10 -13.58
C THR A 123 -5.67 -8.06 -14.75
N PHE A 124 -5.31 -8.75 -15.82
CA PHE A 124 -6.17 -9.04 -16.95
C PHE A 124 -6.73 -10.45 -16.79
N SER A 125 -8.04 -10.58 -16.66
CA SER A 125 -8.74 -11.84 -16.45
C SER A 125 -9.66 -12.14 -17.63
N PHE A 126 -9.78 -13.42 -17.97
CA PHE A 126 -10.74 -13.83 -18.98
C PHE A 126 -11.15 -15.30 -18.78
N ALA A 127 -12.31 -15.65 -19.35
CA ALA A 127 -12.76 -17.02 -19.44
C ALA A 127 -12.43 -17.62 -20.82
N TYR A 128 -12.08 -18.87 -20.85
CA TYR A 128 -11.83 -19.60 -22.09
C TYR A 128 -12.43 -21.00 -22.04
N LYS A 129 -12.72 -21.55 -23.21
CA LYS A 129 -13.16 -22.91 -23.41
C LYS A 129 -12.48 -23.46 -24.67
N THR A 130 -11.94 -24.67 -24.63
CA THR A 130 -11.24 -25.29 -25.74
C THR A 130 -11.96 -26.54 -26.21
N ALA A 131 -11.93 -26.79 -27.53
CA ALA A 131 -12.31 -28.06 -28.14
C ALA A 131 -11.31 -28.36 -29.25
N THR A 132 -10.11 -28.75 -28.87
CA THR A 132 -8.94 -28.95 -29.75
C THR A 132 -8.09 -30.11 -29.28
N ASP A 133 -7.24 -30.63 -30.13
CA ASP A 133 -6.42 -31.83 -29.88
C ASP A 133 -5.00 -31.48 -29.39
N SER A 134 -4.34 -30.52 -29.94
CA SER A 134 -2.96 -30.16 -29.57
C SER A 134 -2.68 -28.66 -29.74
N ASP A 135 -3.72 -27.89 -30.05
CA ASP A 135 -3.59 -26.47 -30.24
C ASP A 135 -3.55 -25.75 -28.89
N THR A 136 -2.97 -24.55 -28.86
CA THR A 136 -2.72 -23.84 -27.63
C THR A 136 -3.30 -22.42 -27.65
N LEU A 137 -3.75 -21.98 -26.49
CA LEU A 137 -3.97 -20.59 -26.18
C LEU A 137 -2.75 -20.05 -25.45
N ASN A 138 -2.21 -18.96 -25.95
CA ASN A 138 -1.05 -18.30 -25.36
C ASN A 138 -1.36 -16.82 -25.10
N VAL A 139 -0.78 -16.26 -24.06
CA VAL A 139 -0.81 -14.84 -23.80
C VAL A 139 0.61 -14.32 -23.71
N TYR A 140 0.89 -13.26 -24.44
CA TYR A 140 2.17 -12.56 -24.43
C TYR A 140 1.99 -11.16 -23.86
N ILE A 141 2.95 -10.70 -23.08
CA ILE A 141 3.02 -9.34 -22.57
C ILE A 141 4.29 -8.70 -23.13
N ASP A 142 4.14 -7.63 -23.90
CA ASP A 142 5.25 -6.93 -24.57
C ASP A 142 6.13 -7.82 -25.45
N GLY A 143 5.60 -8.95 -25.88
CA GLY A 143 6.27 -9.92 -26.72
C GLY A 143 6.94 -11.09 -26.00
N GLU A 144 6.86 -11.12 -24.68
CA GLU A 144 7.33 -12.24 -23.83
C GLU A 144 6.14 -13.10 -23.39
N ASP A 145 6.38 -14.41 -23.21
CA ASP A 145 5.36 -15.36 -22.76
C ASP A 145 4.88 -15.03 -21.32
N SER A 146 3.56 -15.01 -21.13
CA SER A 146 2.99 -14.98 -19.79
C SER A 146 3.04 -16.37 -19.18
N MET A 147 3.72 -16.52 -18.05
CA MET A 147 3.82 -17.81 -17.33
C MET A 147 2.46 -18.32 -16.83
N GLU A 148 1.49 -17.41 -16.57
CA GLU A 148 0.16 -17.76 -16.09
C GLU A 148 -0.77 -18.30 -17.19
N ALA A 149 -0.50 -17.95 -18.46
CA ALA A 149 -1.42 -18.20 -19.57
C ALA A 149 -0.73 -18.64 -20.86
N THR A 150 0.31 -19.45 -20.75
CA THR A 150 1.01 -20.02 -21.92
C THR A 150 0.77 -21.50 -22.00
N GLY A 151 0.49 -21.99 -23.22
CA GLY A 151 0.26 -23.39 -23.48
C GLY A 151 -1.05 -23.94 -22.89
N LEU A 152 -2.03 -23.08 -22.65
CA LEU A 152 -3.36 -23.52 -22.22
C LEU A 152 -3.98 -24.33 -23.34
N SER A 153 -4.09 -25.63 -23.14
CA SER A 153 -4.68 -26.56 -24.08
C SER A 153 -5.66 -27.47 -23.36
N GLY A 154 -6.67 -27.91 -24.07
CA GLY A 154 -7.61 -28.85 -23.54
C GLY A 154 -7.76 -30.01 -24.51
N TYR A 155 -7.52 -31.21 -24.01
CA TYR A 155 -7.72 -32.43 -24.75
C TYR A 155 -9.15 -32.92 -24.59
N GLY A 156 -9.90 -33.01 -25.70
CA GLY A 156 -11.22 -33.60 -25.69
C GLY A 156 -12.39 -32.63 -25.87
N VAL A 157 -13.58 -33.15 -25.83
CA VAL A 157 -14.82 -32.57 -26.37
C VAL A 157 -15.75 -31.98 -25.28
N ASP A 158 -15.45 -32.22 -24.03
CA ASP A 158 -16.34 -31.89 -22.89
C ASP A 158 -15.65 -30.93 -21.92
N GLN A 159 -15.18 -29.78 -22.43
CA GLN A 159 -14.53 -28.83 -21.55
C GLN A 159 -15.52 -27.78 -21.07
N GLU A 160 -15.58 -27.70 -19.78
CA GLU A 160 -16.23 -26.57 -19.10
C GLU A 160 -15.44 -25.27 -19.35
N TRP A 161 -16.07 -24.14 -19.08
CA TRP A 161 -15.39 -22.87 -19.07
C TRP A 161 -14.37 -22.83 -17.92
N ASP A 162 -13.18 -22.40 -18.22
CA ASP A 162 -12.13 -22.12 -17.25
C ASP A 162 -11.77 -20.64 -17.29
N THR A 163 -11.09 -20.15 -16.26
CA THR A 163 -10.69 -18.75 -16.13
C THR A 163 -9.20 -18.63 -15.88
N VAL A 164 -8.60 -17.59 -16.39
CA VAL A 164 -7.19 -17.29 -16.17
C VAL A 164 -7.02 -15.82 -15.81
N ASP A 165 -6.12 -15.58 -14.87
CA ASP A 165 -5.66 -14.27 -14.45
C ASP A 165 -4.22 -14.08 -14.95
N VAL A 166 -3.98 -12.97 -15.64
CA VAL A 166 -2.68 -12.61 -16.18
C VAL A 166 -2.20 -11.33 -15.53
N THR A 167 -1.07 -11.39 -14.87
CA THR A 167 -0.46 -10.25 -14.20
C THR A 167 0.24 -9.35 -15.20
N ILE A 168 -0.24 -8.12 -15.37
CA ILE A 168 0.43 -7.10 -16.17
C ILE A 168 1.41 -6.35 -15.26
N PRO A 169 2.71 -6.30 -15.61
CA PRO A 169 3.73 -5.70 -14.76
C PRO A 169 3.58 -4.19 -14.63
N GLY A 170 4.25 -3.62 -13.62
CA GLY A 170 4.52 -2.20 -13.52
C GLY A 170 5.80 -1.82 -14.26
N GLY A 171 6.03 -0.51 -14.36
CA GLY A 171 7.20 0.04 -15.01
C GLY A 171 6.98 0.36 -16.49
N GLN A 172 8.09 0.54 -17.22
CA GLN A 172 8.03 0.89 -18.63
C GLN A 172 8.08 -0.36 -19.51
N ALA A 173 7.16 -0.41 -20.46
CA ALA A 173 7.24 -1.36 -21.57
C ALA A 173 8.49 -1.11 -22.43
N PRO A 174 8.93 -2.05 -23.28
CA PRO A 174 10.12 -1.92 -24.13
C PRO A 174 10.14 -0.69 -25.04
N ASP A 175 8.98 -0.12 -25.36
CA ASP A 175 8.85 1.12 -26.14
C ASP A 175 9.04 2.41 -25.30
N GLY A 176 9.26 2.29 -23.99
CA GLY A 176 9.46 3.38 -23.05
C GLY A 176 8.16 4.03 -22.56
N THR A 177 7.00 3.49 -22.90
CA THR A 177 5.70 3.92 -22.36
C THR A 177 5.31 3.06 -21.15
N TYR A 178 4.25 3.48 -20.44
CA TYR A 178 3.63 2.67 -19.38
C TYR A 178 2.40 1.90 -19.87
N TYR A 179 2.27 1.75 -21.19
CA TYR A 179 1.27 0.91 -21.81
C TYR A 179 1.89 -0.42 -22.21
N HIS A 180 1.38 -1.48 -21.64
CA HIS A 180 1.78 -2.85 -21.95
C HIS A 180 0.88 -3.43 -23.03
N VAL A 181 1.47 -4.05 -24.03
CA VAL A 181 0.74 -4.72 -25.12
C VAL A 181 0.54 -6.18 -24.73
N VAL A 182 -0.72 -6.57 -24.62
CA VAL A 182 -1.11 -7.96 -24.37
C VAL A 182 -1.62 -8.58 -25.67
N ILE A 183 -1.09 -9.74 -26.02
CA ILE A 183 -1.51 -10.53 -27.18
C ILE A 183 -2.16 -11.81 -26.68
N VAL A 184 -3.45 -11.97 -26.98
CA VAL A 184 -4.14 -13.26 -26.78
C VAL A 184 -4.11 -14.00 -28.11
N GLU A 185 -3.45 -15.13 -28.13
CA GLU A 185 -3.18 -15.92 -29.34
C GLU A 185 -3.76 -17.33 -29.24
N PHE A 186 -4.55 -17.71 -30.21
CA PHE A 186 -4.85 -19.12 -30.46
C PHE A 186 -3.93 -19.64 -31.58
N LEU A 187 -3.06 -20.57 -31.23
CA LEU A 187 -2.10 -21.18 -32.12
C LEU A 187 -2.56 -22.59 -32.49
N LYS A 188 -2.81 -22.80 -33.77
CA LYS A 188 -2.92 -24.14 -34.32
C LYS A 188 -1.55 -24.79 -34.38
N SER A 189 -1.43 -26.00 -33.87
CA SER A 189 -0.22 -26.83 -33.94
C SER A 189 0.33 -26.91 -35.36
N GLY A 190 1.63 -27.04 -35.43
CA GLY A 190 2.28 -27.34 -36.69
C GLY A 190 1.93 -28.77 -37.20
N PRO A 191 2.30 -29.07 -38.43
CA PRO A 191 2.04 -30.39 -39.01
C PRO A 191 2.62 -31.49 -38.15
N SER A 192 1.80 -32.45 -37.74
CA SER A 192 2.26 -33.65 -37.06
C SER A 192 2.84 -34.63 -38.08
N TYR A 193 4.05 -35.13 -37.86
CA TYR A 193 4.71 -36.12 -38.66
C TYR A 193 4.91 -37.41 -37.85
N TRP A 194 4.26 -38.47 -38.29
CA TRP A 194 4.51 -39.83 -37.79
C TRP A 194 5.27 -40.63 -38.85
N GLU A 195 6.44 -41.15 -38.51
CA GLU A 195 7.29 -41.94 -39.43
C GLU A 195 7.53 -41.29 -40.82
N GLY A 196 7.64 -39.95 -40.86
CA GLY A 196 7.85 -39.20 -42.11
C GLY A 196 6.61 -39.01 -42.96
N LYS A 197 5.43 -39.31 -42.44
CA LYS A 197 4.15 -39.05 -43.10
C LYS A 197 3.40 -37.95 -42.33
N TYR A 198 2.80 -37.06 -43.08
CA TYR A 198 1.92 -36.02 -42.52
C TYR A 198 0.63 -36.67 -41.99
N ASP A 199 0.40 -36.57 -40.70
CA ASP A 199 -0.88 -36.96 -40.11
C ASP A 199 -1.92 -35.88 -40.39
N LYS A 200 -2.99 -36.26 -41.06
CA LYS A 200 -4.08 -35.34 -41.45
C LYS A 200 -5.29 -35.44 -40.56
N THR A 201 -5.26 -36.28 -39.53
CA THR A 201 -6.41 -36.46 -38.62
C THR A 201 -6.19 -35.70 -37.36
N GLU A 202 -7.05 -34.72 -37.10
CA GLU A 202 -7.16 -34.03 -35.82
C GLU A 202 -8.46 -34.44 -35.15
N GLY A 203 -8.36 -34.73 -33.84
CA GLY A 203 -9.48 -35.16 -33.03
C GLY A 203 -9.98 -36.59 -33.26
N PRO A 204 -11.08 -36.94 -32.63
CA PRO A 204 -11.61 -38.30 -32.70
C PRO A 204 -12.04 -38.67 -34.12
N GLU A 205 -11.69 -39.89 -34.52
CA GLU A 205 -12.18 -40.44 -35.78
C GLU A 205 -13.70 -40.66 -35.71
N LYS A 206 -14.36 -40.46 -36.86
CA LYS A 206 -15.78 -40.75 -36.94
C LYS A 206 -16.00 -42.27 -36.78
N PRO A 207 -16.73 -42.72 -35.76
CA PRO A 207 -16.97 -44.13 -35.57
C PRO A 207 -17.78 -44.69 -36.75
N ASP A 208 -17.31 -45.82 -37.31
CA ASP A 208 -18.08 -46.55 -38.33
C ASP A 208 -19.13 -47.43 -37.63
N LYS A 209 -20.39 -47.20 -37.94
CA LYS A 209 -21.50 -47.95 -37.38
C LYS A 209 -21.41 -49.44 -37.62
N ASN A 210 -20.67 -49.86 -38.66
CA ASN A 210 -20.48 -51.27 -39.00
C ASN A 210 -19.51 -52.01 -38.05
N ASP A 211 -18.73 -51.25 -37.26
CA ASP A 211 -17.79 -51.82 -36.29
C ASP A 211 -18.45 -52.15 -34.95
N PHE A 212 -19.77 -51.87 -34.82
CA PHE A 212 -20.55 -52.05 -33.59
C PHE A 212 -21.78 -52.91 -33.84
N ASP A 213 -22.10 -53.85 -32.92
CA ASP A 213 -23.37 -54.53 -32.94
C ASP A 213 -24.47 -53.66 -32.34
N MET A 214 -25.15 -52.94 -33.20
CA MET A 214 -26.22 -52.01 -32.80
C MET A 214 -27.42 -52.66 -32.12
N HIS A 215 -27.46 -54.00 -32.02
CA HIS A 215 -28.46 -54.75 -31.25
C HIS A 215 -27.97 -55.05 -29.83
N ASP A 216 -26.67 -54.95 -29.57
CA ASP A 216 -26.07 -54.98 -28.24
C ASP A 216 -26.23 -53.60 -27.57
N PRO A 217 -26.84 -53.50 -26.42
CA PRO A 217 -27.00 -52.19 -25.71
C PRO A 217 -25.67 -51.54 -25.39
N PHE A 218 -24.61 -52.29 -25.05
CA PHE A 218 -23.31 -51.78 -24.71
C PHE A 218 -22.55 -51.25 -25.95
N ASP A 219 -22.54 -51.96 -27.05
CA ASP A 219 -21.95 -51.54 -28.31
C ASP A 219 -22.66 -50.29 -28.86
N LYS A 220 -23.97 -50.26 -28.73
CA LYS A 220 -24.78 -49.11 -29.13
C LYS A 220 -24.47 -47.87 -28.29
N GLU A 221 -24.38 -48.01 -26.97
CA GLU A 221 -24.01 -46.95 -26.07
C GLU A 221 -22.61 -46.41 -26.38
N THR A 222 -21.63 -47.29 -26.55
CA THR A 222 -20.27 -46.98 -26.95
C THR A 222 -20.21 -46.24 -28.30
N TYR A 223 -20.96 -46.68 -29.32
CA TYR A 223 -21.07 -45.98 -30.59
C TYR A 223 -21.69 -44.58 -30.42
N GLU A 224 -22.75 -44.44 -29.65
CA GLU A 224 -23.41 -43.18 -29.43
C GLU A 224 -22.49 -42.20 -28.67
N GLU A 225 -21.71 -42.69 -27.70
CA GLU A 225 -20.69 -41.90 -26.98
C GLU A 225 -19.59 -41.43 -27.94
N LEU A 226 -18.96 -42.33 -28.71
CA LEU A 226 -17.93 -41.99 -29.68
C LEU A 226 -18.45 -41.05 -30.78
N LEU A 227 -19.70 -41.22 -31.19
CA LEU A 227 -20.35 -40.35 -32.17
C LEU A 227 -20.63 -38.96 -31.58
N ALA A 228 -21.02 -38.90 -30.29
CA ALA A 228 -21.21 -37.65 -29.56
C ALA A 228 -19.86 -36.93 -29.43
N GLU A 229 -18.83 -37.65 -29.04
CA GLU A 229 -17.46 -37.15 -28.98
C GLU A 229 -17.01 -36.58 -30.33
N TYR A 230 -17.12 -37.36 -31.41
CA TYR A 230 -16.83 -36.91 -32.78
C TYR A 230 -17.66 -35.67 -33.15
N ASN A 231 -18.95 -35.58 -32.78
CA ASN A 231 -19.81 -34.47 -33.15
C ASN A 231 -19.53 -33.20 -32.34
N SER A 232 -18.98 -33.31 -31.15
CA SER A 232 -18.65 -32.20 -30.27
C SER A 232 -17.24 -31.65 -30.46
N PHE A 233 -16.36 -32.31 -31.19
CA PHE A 233 -15.03 -31.82 -31.52
C PHE A 233 -15.09 -30.75 -32.63
N TYR A 234 -14.68 -29.53 -32.32
CA TYR A 234 -14.77 -28.38 -33.23
C TYR A 234 -13.43 -27.77 -33.61
N ASN A 235 -12.34 -28.22 -33.01
CA ASN A 235 -10.99 -27.74 -33.25
C ASN A 235 -10.88 -26.20 -33.20
N CYS A 236 -11.36 -25.63 -32.12
CA CYS A 236 -11.42 -24.19 -31.92
C CYS A 236 -11.40 -23.83 -30.41
N ILE A 237 -11.27 -22.59 -30.15
CA ILE A 237 -11.36 -21.99 -28.80
C ILE A 237 -12.45 -20.94 -28.77
N TRP A 238 -13.08 -20.80 -27.61
CA TRP A 238 -13.96 -19.68 -27.25
C TRP A 238 -13.31 -18.85 -26.18
N LEU A 239 -13.51 -17.54 -26.25
CA LEU A 239 -13.09 -16.57 -25.25
C LEU A 239 -14.30 -15.73 -24.82
N ASP A 240 -14.33 -15.36 -23.55
CA ASP A 240 -15.41 -14.57 -22.96
C ASP A 240 -14.92 -13.79 -21.75
N HIS A 241 -15.72 -12.80 -21.32
CA HIS A 241 -15.60 -12.09 -20.05
C HIS A 241 -14.20 -11.52 -19.80
N PHE A 242 -13.73 -10.68 -20.71
CA PHE A 242 -12.46 -9.97 -20.54
C PHE A 242 -12.61 -8.88 -19.50
N GLN A 243 -11.80 -8.92 -18.48
CA GLN A 243 -11.79 -7.93 -17.39
C GLN A 243 -10.40 -7.36 -17.18
N TRP A 244 -10.35 -6.06 -17.01
CA TRP A 244 -9.14 -5.36 -16.57
C TRP A 244 -9.33 -4.80 -15.19
N THR A 245 -8.52 -5.23 -14.25
CA THR A 245 -8.47 -4.68 -12.89
C THR A 245 -7.13 -4.00 -12.70
N PRO A 246 -7.07 -2.67 -12.89
CA PRO A 246 -5.83 -1.94 -12.65
C PRO A 246 -5.46 -2.04 -11.17
N ALA A 247 -4.19 -2.21 -10.88
CA ALA A 247 -3.68 -2.06 -9.53
C ALA A 247 -3.87 -0.61 -9.08
N THR A 248 -4.00 -0.40 -7.79
CA THR A 248 -4.15 0.94 -7.22
C THR A 248 -2.80 1.41 -6.71
N PRO A 249 -2.25 2.52 -7.22
CA PRO A 249 -1.01 3.06 -6.68
C PRO A 249 -1.15 3.45 -5.22
N SER A 250 -0.07 3.38 -4.49
CA SER A 250 -0.01 3.72 -3.08
C SER A 250 0.88 4.93 -2.83
N LEU A 251 0.55 5.71 -1.81
CA LEU A 251 1.37 6.79 -1.27
C LEU A 251 1.10 6.92 0.21
N ALA A 252 2.12 6.75 1.03
CA ALA A 252 2.03 6.86 2.48
C ALA A 252 3.33 7.44 3.06
N PHE A 253 3.25 8.00 4.27
CA PHE A 253 4.46 8.34 5.03
C PHE A 253 5.15 7.06 5.53
N GLN A 254 6.46 6.95 5.32
CA GLN A 254 7.25 5.77 5.71
C GLN A 254 7.39 5.60 7.22
N SER A 255 7.27 6.66 7.98
CA SER A 255 7.69 6.71 9.37
C SER A 255 6.89 5.83 10.34
N GLY A 256 5.68 5.38 9.98
CA GLY A 256 4.77 4.76 10.95
C GLY A 256 4.41 5.68 12.14
N ILE A 257 4.84 6.93 12.11
CA ILE A 257 4.59 7.94 13.13
C ILE A 257 3.29 8.65 12.81
N ASP A 258 2.40 8.73 13.79
CA ASP A 258 1.26 9.64 13.72
C ASP A 258 1.70 11.05 14.06
N PHE A 259 2.03 11.84 13.06
CA PHE A 259 2.43 13.23 13.22
C PHE A 259 1.35 14.11 13.87
N SER A 260 0.07 13.66 13.87
CA SER A 260 -1.01 14.40 14.55
C SER A 260 -1.00 14.22 16.07
N GLN A 261 -0.32 13.18 16.57
CA GLN A 261 -0.23 12.83 17.98
C GLN A 261 1.20 12.92 18.53
N THR A 262 2.18 12.90 17.64
CA THR A 262 3.58 12.85 18.01
C THR A 262 4.24 14.20 17.75
N THR A 263 4.81 14.80 18.77
CA THR A 263 5.70 15.94 18.62
C THR A 263 7.11 15.42 18.37
N ILE A 264 7.69 15.83 17.26
CA ILE A 264 9.06 15.47 16.89
C ILE A 264 10.02 16.32 17.73
N LEU A 265 11.06 15.68 18.25
CA LEU A 265 12.12 16.39 18.94
C LEU A 265 13.22 16.78 17.94
N ASP A 266 13.52 18.06 17.88
CA ASP A 266 14.58 18.73 17.11
C ASP A 266 14.50 18.55 15.60
N ARG A 267 14.58 17.32 15.09
CA ARG A 267 14.50 17.05 13.66
C ARG A 267 14.08 15.62 13.39
N TYR A 268 13.55 15.42 12.22
CA TYR A 268 13.20 14.12 11.69
C TYR A 268 13.29 14.09 10.16
N ASP A 269 13.75 13.00 9.61
CA ASP A 269 13.81 12.82 8.18
C ASP A 269 12.58 12.04 7.72
N VAL A 270 11.73 12.68 6.92
CA VAL A 270 10.50 12.12 6.41
C VAL A 270 10.71 11.61 4.99
N SER A 271 10.26 10.39 4.74
CA SER A 271 10.18 9.81 3.40
C SER A 271 8.79 9.22 3.15
N PHE A 272 8.53 8.86 1.90
CA PHE A 272 7.27 8.24 1.49
C PHE A 272 7.49 6.77 1.09
N ILE A 273 6.52 5.92 1.38
CA ILE A 273 6.39 4.60 0.76
C ILE A 273 5.44 4.76 -0.42
N THR A 274 5.88 4.38 -1.59
CA THR A 274 5.07 4.52 -2.79
C THR A 274 5.58 3.60 -3.91
N ASP A 275 4.65 3.14 -4.72
CA ASP A 275 4.86 2.34 -5.93
C ASP A 275 4.45 3.10 -7.20
N VAL A 276 4.20 4.40 -7.09
CA VAL A 276 3.65 5.22 -8.17
C VAL A 276 4.50 5.25 -9.44
N LEU A 277 5.80 4.98 -9.32
CA LEU A 277 6.70 4.91 -10.47
C LEU A 277 6.35 3.77 -11.42
N ASP A 278 5.87 2.64 -10.88
CA ASP A 278 5.42 1.48 -11.65
C ASP A 278 4.21 1.81 -12.54
N PHE A 279 3.51 2.88 -12.21
CA PHE A 279 2.36 3.39 -12.95
C PHE A 279 2.70 4.56 -13.90
N GLY A 280 3.95 4.97 -13.99
CA GLY A 280 4.35 6.15 -14.75
C GLY A 280 3.91 7.47 -14.13
N TYR A 281 3.68 7.47 -12.85
CA TYR A 281 3.32 8.65 -12.09
C TYR A 281 4.53 9.20 -11.35
N PHE A 282 4.43 10.44 -10.90
CA PHE A 282 5.45 11.05 -10.05
C PHE A 282 4.81 11.75 -8.87
N VAL A 283 5.57 11.85 -7.80
CA VAL A 283 5.15 12.53 -6.58
C VAL A 283 5.80 13.89 -6.50
N THR A 284 5.00 14.92 -6.24
CA THR A 284 5.51 16.22 -5.81
C THR A 284 5.04 16.52 -4.41
N TYR A 285 5.80 17.35 -3.70
CA TYR A 285 5.46 17.74 -2.34
C TYR A 285 5.73 19.22 -2.08
N THR A 286 5.13 19.71 -1.00
CA THR A 286 5.37 21.03 -0.41
C THR A 286 5.59 20.88 1.09
N THR A 287 6.33 21.82 1.68
CA THR A 287 6.62 21.84 3.13
C THR A 287 5.99 23.03 3.85
N ASP A 288 5.33 23.90 3.10
CA ASP A 288 4.67 25.12 3.60
C ASP A 288 3.15 24.97 3.76
N GLY A 289 2.62 23.78 3.51
CA GLY A 289 1.19 23.48 3.57
C GLY A 289 0.42 23.93 2.33
N SER A 290 1.06 24.48 1.30
CA SER A 290 0.41 24.76 0.04
C SER A 290 0.04 23.43 -0.69
N VAL A 291 -0.97 23.48 -1.56
CA VAL A 291 -1.36 22.30 -2.35
C VAL A 291 -0.30 22.03 -3.41
N PRO A 292 0.28 20.81 -3.44
CA PRO A 292 1.26 20.47 -4.46
C PRO A 292 0.68 20.59 -5.88
N THR A 293 1.48 21.09 -6.78
CA THR A 293 1.23 21.15 -8.23
C THR A 293 2.26 20.30 -8.95
N ALA A 294 2.04 20.00 -10.22
CA ALA A 294 3.04 19.27 -11.02
C ALA A 294 4.41 19.99 -11.16
N LYS A 295 4.50 21.25 -10.71
CA LYS A 295 5.73 22.05 -10.69
C LYS A 295 6.34 22.18 -9.30
N SER A 296 5.72 21.62 -8.28
CA SER A 296 6.25 21.58 -6.92
C SER A 296 7.47 20.67 -6.86
N GLN A 297 8.14 20.62 -5.71
CA GLN A 297 9.36 19.83 -5.55
C GLN A 297 9.09 18.35 -5.80
N LEU A 298 9.91 17.71 -6.64
CA LEU A 298 9.84 16.28 -6.94
C LEU A 298 10.35 15.46 -5.76
N TYR A 299 9.67 14.37 -5.45
CA TYR A 299 10.15 13.41 -4.45
C TYR A 299 11.26 12.50 -5.01
N PHE A 300 11.14 12.09 -6.28
CA PHE A 300 12.19 11.36 -6.98
C PHE A 300 12.95 12.31 -7.90
N THR A 301 14.27 12.29 -7.80
CA THR A 301 15.18 13.07 -8.67
C THR A 301 16.24 12.14 -9.25
N THR A 302 16.93 12.61 -10.29
CA THR A 302 18.02 11.86 -10.91
C THR A 302 19.35 12.40 -10.40
N ASP A 303 20.21 11.53 -9.93
CA ASP A 303 21.56 11.89 -9.50
C ASP A 303 22.51 12.17 -10.70
N ALA A 304 23.78 12.47 -10.40
CA ALA A 304 24.78 12.76 -11.42
C ALA A 304 25.11 11.55 -12.34
N ASN A 305 24.78 10.33 -11.91
CA ASN A 305 24.99 9.10 -12.67
C ASN A 305 23.79 8.74 -13.54
N GLY A 306 22.64 9.42 -13.32
CA GLY A 306 21.38 9.14 -13.99
C GLY A 306 20.49 8.16 -13.22
N ASP A 307 20.87 7.80 -12.00
CA ASP A 307 20.08 6.91 -11.14
C ASP A 307 18.98 7.68 -10.40
N LEU A 308 17.84 7.03 -10.24
CA LEU A 308 16.70 7.61 -9.52
C LEU A 308 16.97 7.61 -8.02
N VAL A 309 16.83 8.76 -7.38
CA VAL A 309 17.09 8.95 -5.95
C VAL A 309 15.84 9.53 -5.27
N GLU A 310 15.49 8.99 -4.12
CA GLU A 310 14.46 9.51 -3.25
C GLU A 310 14.96 10.72 -2.47
N ASN A 311 14.18 11.81 -2.46
CA ASN A 311 14.47 12.99 -1.69
C ASN A 311 13.89 12.89 -0.29
N THR A 312 14.72 12.59 0.69
CA THR A 312 14.33 12.65 2.10
C THR A 312 14.03 14.10 2.49
N ILE A 313 12.89 14.32 3.14
CA ILE A 313 12.46 15.63 3.59
C ILE A 313 12.94 15.85 5.02
N ASN A 314 13.92 16.71 5.18
CA ASN A 314 14.41 17.08 6.51
C ASN A 314 13.45 18.03 7.20
N VAL A 315 12.90 17.60 8.32
CA VAL A 315 11.96 18.34 9.16
C VAL A 315 12.70 18.82 10.41
N ASP A 316 13.26 19.99 10.35
CA ASP A 316 13.99 20.63 11.45
C ASP A 316 13.17 21.74 12.14
N ARG A 317 11.97 22.01 11.68
CA ARG A 317 11.00 22.97 12.22
C ARG A 317 9.58 22.50 12.00
N SER A 318 8.63 23.05 12.75
CA SER A 318 7.22 22.73 12.53
C SER A 318 6.79 23.15 11.13
N MET A 319 6.21 22.20 10.40
CA MET A 319 5.80 22.43 9.02
C MET A 319 4.60 21.56 8.65
N THR A 320 3.97 21.89 7.55
CA THR A 320 2.93 21.05 6.95
C THR A 320 3.46 20.47 5.64
N ILE A 321 3.68 19.17 5.63
CA ILE A 321 4.04 18.45 4.41
C ILE A 321 2.75 18.00 3.72
N ARG A 322 2.68 18.29 2.42
CA ARG A 322 1.67 17.73 1.54
C ARG A 322 2.37 17.09 0.37
N ALA A 323 1.90 15.90 -0.02
CA ALA A 323 2.36 15.24 -1.22
C ALA A 323 1.17 14.83 -2.08
N LYS A 324 1.33 14.90 -3.39
CA LYS A 324 0.32 14.53 -4.37
C LYS A 324 0.96 13.81 -5.55
N VAL A 325 0.24 12.81 -6.06
CA VAL A 325 0.62 12.07 -7.27
C VAL A 325 0.15 12.84 -8.50
N PHE A 326 1.02 12.87 -9.50
CA PHE A 326 0.73 13.44 -10.81
C PHE A 326 1.11 12.46 -11.90
N THR A 327 0.39 12.52 -13.02
CA THR A 327 0.70 11.73 -14.21
C THR A 327 1.69 12.48 -15.09
N SER A 328 2.53 11.73 -15.80
CA SER A 328 3.23 12.27 -16.96
C SER A 328 2.21 12.69 -18.02
N ALA A 329 2.54 13.65 -18.88
CA ALA A 329 1.63 14.33 -19.83
C ALA A 329 0.88 13.40 -20.82
N THR A 330 1.12 12.09 -20.79
CA THR A 330 0.55 11.10 -21.72
C THR A 330 -0.54 10.21 -21.12
N SER A 331 -0.83 10.32 -19.82
CA SER A 331 -1.82 9.49 -19.15
C SER A 331 -3.20 10.15 -19.12
N ALA A 332 -4.23 9.40 -19.51
CA ALA A 332 -5.63 9.85 -19.47
C ALA A 332 -6.26 9.80 -18.06
N TYR A 333 -5.60 9.17 -17.09
CA TYR A 333 -6.11 8.99 -15.74
C TYR A 333 -5.13 9.57 -14.72
N THR A 334 -5.61 10.43 -13.84
CA THR A 334 -4.85 10.96 -12.71
C THR A 334 -5.49 10.44 -11.43
N PRO A 335 -4.82 9.58 -10.65
CA PRO A 335 -5.35 9.18 -9.36
C PRO A 335 -5.41 10.40 -8.44
N GLU A 336 -6.55 10.59 -7.77
CA GLU A 336 -6.70 11.59 -6.70
C GLU A 336 -5.98 11.12 -5.41
N LEU A 337 -4.70 10.82 -5.52
CA LEU A 337 -3.88 10.31 -4.43
C LEU A 337 -3.04 11.44 -3.85
N ALA A 338 -3.35 11.79 -2.61
CA ALA A 338 -2.64 12.83 -1.88
C ALA A 338 -2.58 12.47 -0.40
N ILE A 339 -1.48 12.86 0.25
CA ILE A 339 -1.29 12.75 1.70
C ILE A 339 -0.92 14.10 2.28
N SER A 340 -1.22 14.30 3.55
CA SER A 340 -0.89 15.51 4.28
C SER A 340 -0.54 15.19 5.72
N ALA A 341 0.49 15.83 6.24
CA ALA A 341 0.84 15.76 7.65
C ALA A 341 1.20 17.16 8.16
N VAL A 342 0.62 17.53 9.30
CA VAL A 342 1.08 18.68 10.09
C VAL A 342 2.08 18.14 11.10
N ILE A 343 3.32 18.54 10.95
CA ILE A 343 4.42 18.08 11.80
C ILE A 343 4.77 19.18 12.77
N THR A 344 4.59 18.89 14.04
CA THR A 344 5.01 19.78 15.12
C THR A 344 6.39 19.35 15.60
N VAL A 345 7.33 20.26 15.52
CA VAL A 345 8.69 20.08 16.06
C VAL A 345 8.81 20.87 17.35
N LYS A 346 9.41 20.25 18.32
CA LYS A 346 9.71 20.80 19.64
C LYS A 346 11.19 20.65 19.92
N ALA A 347 11.81 21.67 20.48
CA ALA A 347 13.20 21.57 20.90
C ALA A 347 13.36 20.51 21.98
N SER A 348 14.43 19.74 21.96
CA SER A 348 14.77 18.84 23.07
C SER A 348 15.11 19.65 24.31
N SER A 349 14.71 19.14 25.47
CA SER A 349 15.02 19.81 26.74
C SER A 349 16.51 19.85 26.98
N PRO A 350 17.04 20.98 27.49
CA PRO A 350 18.43 21.07 27.86
C PRO A 350 18.82 20.01 28.89
N GLU A 351 19.93 19.33 28.65
CA GLU A 351 20.59 18.53 29.65
C GLU A 351 21.52 19.40 30.44
N ILE A 352 21.32 19.40 31.77
CA ILE A 352 22.10 20.24 32.69
C ILE A 352 23.11 19.35 33.38
N SER A 353 24.38 19.64 33.25
CA SER A 353 25.48 18.93 33.89
C SER A 353 26.29 19.88 34.78
N THR A 354 26.87 19.32 35.82
CA THR A 354 27.69 20.11 36.77
C THR A 354 29.06 19.46 36.96
N VAL A 355 30.08 20.27 37.00
CA VAL A 355 31.44 19.84 37.32
C VAL A 355 31.97 20.67 38.47
N LYS A 356 32.38 20.02 39.57
CA LYS A 356 32.96 20.69 40.73
C LYS A 356 34.36 21.25 40.38
N GLN A 357 34.55 22.53 40.61
CA GLN A 357 35.81 23.22 40.38
C GLN A 357 36.71 23.14 41.60
N PRO A 358 38.04 23.30 41.44
CA PRO A 358 38.99 23.26 42.57
C PRO A 358 38.71 24.31 43.69
N ASP A 359 38.08 25.43 43.33
CA ASP A 359 37.68 26.49 44.28
C ASP A 359 36.39 26.17 45.03
N GLY A 360 35.78 25.03 44.79
CA GLY A 360 34.53 24.62 45.38
C GLY A 360 33.27 25.10 44.66
N SER A 361 33.39 25.93 43.65
CA SER A 361 32.28 26.32 42.78
C SER A 361 31.86 25.15 41.88
N LEU A 362 30.66 25.22 41.28
CA LEU A 362 30.19 24.31 40.28
C LEU A 362 30.14 25.02 38.92
N LYS A 363 30.83 24.48 37.96
CA LYS A 363 30.62 24.84 36.54
C LYS A 363 29.44 24.06 36.01
N VAL A 364 28.41 24.77 35.58
CA VAL A 364 27.21 24.19 34.94
C VAL A 364 27.38 24.32 33.45
N THR A 365 27.13 23.22 32.76
CA THR A 365 27.03 23.17 31.31
C THR A 365 25.64 22.68 30.89
N MET A 366 25.12 23.20 29.80
CA MET A 366 23.82 22.88 29.26
C MET A 366 23.95 22.61 27.78
N GLN A 367 23.30 21.57 27.32
CA GLN A 367 23.23 21.24 25.88
C GLN A 367 21.95 20.52 25.57
N THR A 368 21.47 20.63 24.33
CA THR A 368 20.35 19.80 23.84
C THR A 368 20.88 18.59 23.08
N LEU A 369 19.97 17.77 22.58
CA LEU A 369 20.35 16.61 21.72
C LEU A 369 20.60 17.03 20.27
N TYR A 370 20.28 18.27 19.89
CA TYR A 370 20.39 18.72 18.52
C TYR A 370 21.76 19.34 18.24
N LEU A 371 22.76 18.49 18.23
CA LEU A 371 24.13 18.88 17.93
C LEU A 371 24.42 18.62 16.44
N THR A 372 25.04 19.61 15.78
CA THR A 372 25.55 19.47 14.42
C THR A 372 27.03 19.85 14.36
N PRO A 373 27.79 19.36 13.38
CA PRO A 373 29.14 19.82 13.17
C PRO A 373 29.19 21.34 12.99
N LYS A 374 30.21 21.96 13.55
CA LYS A 374 30.43 23.40 13.40
C LYS A 374 30.63 23.75 11.93
N VAL A 375 29.94 24.76 11.47
CA VAL A 375 30.06 25.28 10.10
C VAL A 375 30.81 26.60 10.14
N PHE A 376 31.80 26.74 9.28
CA PHE A 376 32.48 28.01 9.02
C PHE A 376 32.24 28.47 7.59
N ILE A 377 32.46 29.74 7.34
CA ILE A 377 32.38 30.30 5.98
C ILE A 377 33.75 30.31 5.37
N ASP A 378 33.93 29.66 4.22
CA ASP A 378 35.21 29.67 3.50
C ASP A 378 35.51 31.05 2.90
N ILE A 379 36.71 31.17 2.32
CA ILE A 379 37.17 32.42 1.68
C ILE A 379 36.33 32.85 0.47
N ASN A 380 35.49 31.95 -0.05
CA ASN A 380 34.58 32.21 -1.18
C ASN A 380 33.13 32.53 -0.72
N GLY A 381 32.90 32.51 0.60
CA GLY A 381 31.60 32.76 1.18
C GLY A 381 30.70 31.53 1.28
N ASN A 382 31.22 30.30 1.08
CA ASN A 382 30.45 29.08 1.17
C ASN A 382 30.52 28.47 2.58
N PRO A 383 29.41 27.88 3.08
CA PRO A 383 29.42 27.15 4.35
C PRO A 383 30.21 25.83 4.18
N CYS A 384 31.18 25.61 5.06
CA CYS A 384 31.97 24.39 5.13
C CYS A 384 31.88 23.78 6.51
N ILE A 385 31.76 22.46 6.60
CA ILE A 385 31.77 21.71 7.85
C ILE A 385 33.22 21.61 8.35
N ASP A 386 33.42 21.90 9.61
CA ASP A 386 34.72 21.74 10.28
C ASP A 386 34.92 20.28 10.69
N GLU A 387 35.29 19.43 9.73
CA GLU A 387 35.51 18.01 9.98
C GLU A 387 36.81 17.76 10.79
N GLU A 388 37.77 18.70 10.75
CA GLU A 388 39.07 18.55 11.42
C GLU A 388 38.91 18.76 12.94
N SER A 389 38.09 19.71 13.38
CA SER A 389 37.93 20.00 14.80
C SER A 389 37.05 18.97 15.49
N GLY A 390 36.11 18.33 14.78
CA GLY A 390 35.06 17.47 15.36
C GLY A 390 34.13 18.20 16.35
N GLU A 391 34.19 19.57 16.35
CA GLU A 391 33.39 20.38 17.25
C GLU A 391 31.91 20.37 16.85
N LEU A 392 31.05 20.05 17.82
CA LEU A 392 29.61 20.05 17.64
C LEU A 392 29.02 21.31 18.27
N VAL A 393 28.07 21.93 17.59
CA VAL A 393 27.36 23.13 18.04
C VAL A 393 25.89 22.74 18.29
N ASP A 394 25.34 23.23 19.40
CA ASP A 394 23.93 23.08 19.68
C ASP A 394 23.13 24.05 18.82
N ASN A 395 22.19 23.50 18.03
CA ASN A 395 21.36 24.32 17.16
C ASN A 395 20.18 24.99 17.88
N ASN A 396 19.92 24.61 19.12
CA ASN A 396 18.93 25.26 19.94
C ASN A 396 19.59 26.32 20.82
N GLN A 397 18.93 27.44 20.97
CA GLN A 397 19.33 28.47 21.92
C GLN A 397 18.77 28.11 23.30
N ILE A 398 19.62 27.97 24.30
CA ILE A 398 19.20 27.64 25.65
C ILE A 398 19.04 28.92 26.45
N TYR A 399 17.86 29.08 27.08
CA TYR A 399 17.55 30.16 28.00
C TYR A 399 17.39 29.61 29.41
N TYR A 400 18.00 30.23 30.40
CA TYR A 400 17.99 29.72 31.75
C TYR A 400 17.79 30.79 32.81
N THR A 401 17.33 30.40 33.98
CA THR A 401 17.28 31.17 35.22
C THR A 401 17.96 30.43 36.34
N LEU A 402 18.42 31.13 37.37
CA LEU A 402 19.08 30.54 38.55
C LEU A 402 18.26 30.68 39.84
N ASP A 403 17.15 31.41 39.77
CA ASP A 403 16.26 31.70 40.91
C ASP A 403 14.98 30.86 40.89
N GLY A 404 14.91 29.88 39.98
CA GLY A 404 13.72 29.06 39.80
C GLY A 404 12.56 29.78 39.09
N SER A 405 12.75 31.02 38.64
CA SER A 405 11.74 31.71 37.83
C SER A 405 11.61 31.09 36.45
N ASP A 406 10.53 31.43 35.73
CA ASP A 406 10.23 30.88 34.40
C ASP A 406 11.22 31.44 33.35
N PRO A 407 12.06 30.59 32.70
CA PRO A 407 13.00 31.02 31.71
C PRO A 407 12.34 31.48 30.40
N THR A 408 11.05 31.22 30.19
CA THR A 408 10.32 31.71 29.01
C THR A 408 10.18 33.22 29.03
N THR A 409 10.15 33.83 30.21
CA THR A 409 9.93 35.26 30.43
C THR A 409 11.14 36.00 30.97
N LYS A 410 11.99 35.32 31.74
CA LYS A 410 13.14 35.93 32.45
C LYS A 410 14.47 35.25 32.11
N GLY A 411 14.47 34.30 31.20
CA GLY A 411 15.66 33.53 30.89
C GLY A 411 16.79 34.37 30.29
N LYS A 412 18.00 34.08 30.72
CA LYS A 412 19.23 34.57 30.10
C LYS A 412 19.67 33.57 29.04
N LEU A 413 20.18 34.07 27.93
CA LEU A 413 20.79 33.21 26.90
C LEU A 413 22.04 32.54 27.49
N TYR A 414 22.12 31.23 27.33
CA TYR A 414 23.27 30.44 27.72
C TYR A 414 24.40 30.57 26.69
N ASP A 415 25.62 30.76 27.20
CA ASP A 415 26.82 30.76 26.39
C ASP A 415 27.59 29.43 26.64
N PRO A 416 27.69 28.55 25.65
CA PRO A 416 28.34 27.24 25.83
C PRO A 416 29.85 27.34 26.07
N GLU A 417 30.51 28.38 25.60
CA GLU A 417 31.96 28.56 25.81
C GLU A 417 32.27 28.98 27.26
N LEU A 418 31.45 29.83 27.81
CA LEU A 418 31.65 30.31 29.18
C LEU A 418 31.09 29.37 30.23
N GLY A 419 29.95 28.74 29.96
CA GLY A 419 29.19 28.00 30.94
C GLY A 419 28.63 28.89 32.02
N VAL A 420 28.13 28.33 33.11
CA VAL A 420 27.60 29.08 34.27
C VAL A 420 28.32 28.62 35.55
N THR A 421 28.95 29.55 36.26
CA THR A 421 29.59 29.25 37.53
C THR A 421 28.62 29.51 38.66
N ILE A 422 28.40 28.51 39.51
CA ILE A 422 27.48 28.55 40.67
C ILE A 422 28.29 28.37 41.95
N THR A 423 28.10 29.30 42.88
CA THR A 423 28.78 29.30 44.18
C THR A 423 27.80 29.10 45.36
N GLU A 424 26.48 29.18 45.09
CA GLU A 424 25.44 29.04 46.11
C GLU A 424 24.33 28.10 45.62
N ALA A 425 23.59 27.47 46.56
CA ALA A 425 22.46 26.62 46.21
C ALA A 425 21.40 27.43 45.42
N CYS A 426 20.97 26.89 44.31
CA CYS A 426 19.99 27.53 43.43
C CYS A 426 19.15 26.50 42.67
N ILE A 427 18.06 26.96 42.10
CA ILE A 427 17.23 26.15 41.18
C ILE A 427 17.45 26.70 39.78
N ILE A 428 18.12 25.89 38.96
CA ILE A 428 18.30 26.19 37.56
C ILE A 428 17.08 25.70 36.81
N LYS A 429 16.44 26.57 36.07
CA LYS A 429 15.42 26.23 35.11
C LYS A 429 15.91 26.62 33.73
N ALA A 430 15.77 25.74 32.77
CA ALA A 430 16.23 25.95 31.40
C ALA A 430 15.23 25.46 30.37
N ILE A 431 15.13 26.17 29.26
CA ILE A 431 14.40 25.78 28.08
C ILE A 431 15.28 25.96 26.85
N ALA A 432 15.03 25.19 25.83
CA ALA A 432 15.62 25.37 24.52
C ALA A 432 14.62 26.00 23.56
N ARG A 433 15.11 26.88 22.68
CA ARG A 433 14.34 27.60 21.67
C ARG A 433 15.04 27.58 20.32
N ARG A 434 14.25 27.56 19.28
CA ARG A 434 14.70 27.75 17.90
C ARG A 434 13.53 28.24 17.04
N ASP A 435 13.83 29.05 16.02
CA ASP A 435 12.80 29.58 15.12
C ASP A 435 12.03 28.46 14.42
N GLY A 436 10.70 28.54 14.43
CA GLY A 436 9.81 27.58 13.82
C GLY A 436 9.63 26.28 14.61
N VAL A 437 10.09 26.22 15.83
CA VAL A 437 10.03 25.07 16.72
C VAL A 437 9.36 25.47 18.02
N LEU A 438 8.57 24.56 18.62
CA LEU A 438 8.03 24.79 19.95
C LEU A 438 9.17 24.81 20.97
N ASP A 439 9.02 25.66 21.99
CA ASP A 439 9.93 25.65 23.14
C ASP A 439 9.98 24.24 23.74
N SER A 440 11.15 23.85 24.23
CA SER A 440 11.33 22.56 24.90
C SER A 440 10.48 22.46 26.17
N ASP A 441 10.36 21.24 26.70
CA ASP A 441 9.96 21.12 28.11
C ASP A 441 10.97 21.78 29.04
N LEU A 442 10.48 22.22 30.17
CA LEU A 442 11.29 22.84 31.18
C LEU A 442 12.26 21.78 31.78
N ALA A 443 13.55 22.05 31.63
CA ALA A 443 14.56 21.35 32.39
C ALA A 443 14.71 22.07 33.75
N GLU A 444 14.66 21.34 34.84
CA GLU A 444 14.87 21.87 36.19
C GLU A 444 15.98 21.08 36.87
N TYR A 445 16.98 21.78 37.34
CA TYR A 445 18.09 21.24 38.12
C TYR A 445 18.30 22.04 39.39
N GLY A 446 18.03 21.42 40.52
CA GLY A 446 18.35 22.03 41.79
C GLY A 446 19.80 21.75 42.16
N ILE A 447 20.57 22.77 42.43
CA ILE A 447 21.79 22.59 43.21
C ILE A 447 21.32 22.33 44.63
N GLY A 448 21.37 21.06 45.05
CA GLY A 448 20.68 20.53 46.23
C GLY A 448 19.49 19.58 45.89
N GLN A 449 19.13 19.40 44.60
CA GLN A 449 18.13 18.42 44.17
C GLN A 449 18.61 17.66 42.91
N THR A 450 18.37 16.35 42.86
CA THR A 450 18.75 15.49 41.76
C THR A 450 17.95 15.83 40.48
N ALA A 451 18.58 15.78 39.31
CA ALA A 451 17.90 15.98 38.07
C ALA A 451 16.89 14.83 37.79
N GLN A 452 15.81 15.16 37.08
CA GLN A 452 14.83 14.16 36.67
C GLN A 452 15.43 13.16 35.73
N PRO A 453 15.08 11.86 35.86
CA PRO A 453 15.48 10.85 34.89
C PRO A 453 14.77 11.02 33.56
N ARG A 454 15.36 10.55 32.46
CA ARG A 454 14.67 10.38 31.19
C ARG A 454 13.97 9.03 31.20
N VAL A 455 12.70 9.00 30.81
CA VAL A 455 11.89 7.80 30.83
C VAL A 455 11.22 7.58 29.47
N SER A 456 11.28 6.35 28.97
CA SER A 456 10.64 5.94 27.72
C SER A 456 9.93 4.60 27.92
N MET A 457 8.86 4.34 27.16
CA MET A 457 8.06 3.12 27.22
C MET A 457 8.06 2.41 25.88
N PHE A 458 8.15 1.07 25.93
CA PHE A 458 8.21 0.22 24.74
C PHE A 458 7.34 -1.02 24.92
N ASN A 459 6.79 -1.54 23.81
CA ASN A 459 6.15 -2.86 23.77
C ASN A 459 7.19 -3.99 23.89
N ASP A 460 6.73 -5.23 23.80
CA ASP A 460 7.59 -6.43 23.91
C ASP A 460 8.52 -6.64 22.69
N GLN A 461 8.27 -5.97 21.55
CA GLN A 461 9.16 -5.90 20.41
C GLN A 461 10.17 -4.74 20.47
N GLY A 462 10.12 -3.92 21.51
CA GLY A 462 11.00 -2.77 21.66
C GLY A 462 10.58 -1.54 20.87
N GLN A 463 9.35 -1.48 20.42
CA GLN A 463 8.78 -0.36 19.68
C GLN A 463 7.96 0.55 20.61
N THR A 464 7.90 1.84 20.31
CA THR A 464 7.04 2.78 21.02
C THR A 464 5.58 2.58 20.60
N GLU A 465 4.70 2.35 21.58
CA GLU A 465 3.26 2.25 21.36
C GLU A 465 2.63 3.66 21.31
N PRO A 466 1.79 3.95 20.30
CA PRO A 466 1.23 5.28 20.12
C PRO A 466 0.30 5.70 21.27
N TYR A 467 -0.29 4.73 21.98
CA TYR A 467 -1.24 4.97 23.06
C TYR A 467 -0.83 4.30 24.39
N ASN A 468 0.39 3.80 24.49
CA ASN A 468 0.87 2.98 25.61
C ASN A 468 -0.04 1.77 25.94
N VAL A 469 -0.72 1.23 24.92
CA VAL A 469 -1.60 0.06 25.02
C VAL A 469 -0.79 -1.19 24.77
N TYR A 470 -0.95 -2.19 25.64
CA TYR A 470 -0.27 -3.46 25.50
C TYR A 470 -1.25 -4.65 25.57
N SER A 471 -0.93 -5.70 24.84
CA SER A 471 -1.62 -7.00 24.90
C SER A 471 -0.73 -8.12 25.45
N SER A 472 0.55 -7.85 25.63
CA SER A 472 1.54 -8.77 26.14
C SER A 472 1.31 -9.13 27.61
N SER A 473 1.58 -10.36 28.00
CA SER A 473 1.51 -10.81 29.40
C SER A 473 2.54 -10.10 30.31
N LYS A 474 3.58 -9.50 29.71
CA LYS A 474 4.63 -8.75 30.44
C LYS A 474 4.28 -7.29 30.69
N GLY A 475 3.26 -6.73 29.99
CA GLY A 475 2.97 -5.32 30.01
C GLY A 475 3.93 -4.51 29.11
N MET A 476 4.16 -3.25 29.47
CA MET A 476 5.10 -2.34 28.80
C MET A 476 6.47 -2.38 29.46
N THR A 477 7.53 -2.32 28.66
CA THR A 477 8.90 -2.12 29.12
C THR A 477 9.15 -0.64 29.34
N VAL A 478 9.42 -0.24 30.56
CA VAL A 478 9.83 1.12 30.91
C VAL A 478 11.35 1.15 31.02
N LYS A 479 11.99 2.04 30.26
CA LYS A 479 13.42 2.31 30.35
C LYS A 479 13.64 3.72 30.90
N ALA A 480 14.50 3.83 31.87
CA ALA A 480 14.88 5.10 32.46
C ALA A 480 16.41 5.26 32.51
N THR A 481 16.86 6.49 32.34
CA THR A 481 18.28 6.86 32.52
C THR A 481 18.36 8.06 33.43
N ALA A 482 19.27 8.06 34.37
CA ALA A 482 19.59 9.17 35.23
C ALA A 482 20.98 9.72 34.90
N ILE A 483 21.30 10.90 35.42
CA ILE A 483 22.66 11.42 35.37
C ILE A 483 23.64 10.46 36.07
N SER A 484 24.91 10.54 35.70
CA SER A 484 25.96 9.70 36.31
C SER A 484 26.00 9.87 37.85
N GLY A 485 26.04 8.77 38.56
CA GLY A 485 26.08 8.72 40.03
C GLY A 485 24.72 8.79 40.74
N ALA A 486 23.61 8.95 39.99
CA ALA A 486 22.27 8.91 40.57
C ALA A 486 21.66 7.51 40.47
N VAL A 487 20.95 7.09 41.52
CA VAL A 487 20.19 5.84 41.61
C VAL A 487 18.76 6.10 41.08
N LEU A 488 18.30 5.22 40.23
CA LEU A 488 16.91 5.26 39.72
C LEU A 488 15.98 4.55 40.73
N GLN A 489 14.86 5.19 41.02
CA GLN A 489 13.83 4.65 41.91
C GLN A 489 12.47 4.66 41.25
N VAL A 490 11.66 3.65 41.50
CA VAL A 490 10.30 3.49 41.03
C VAL A 490 9.31 3.31 42.18
N SER A 491 8.16 3.91 42.04
CA SER A 491 7.00 3.73 42.93
C SER A 491 5.82 3.22 42.14
N PHE A 492 5.11 2.25 42.68
CA PHE A 492 3.86 1.69 42.14
C PHE A 492 2.64 2.03 43.02
N ASP A 493 2.81 2.76 44.09
CA ASP A 493 1.79 3.10 45.08
C ASP A 493 1.48 4.59 45.15
N GLY A 494 1.73 5.30 44.06
CA GLY A 494 1.47 6.75 43.99
C GLY A 494 2.51 7.60 44.72
N GLY A 495 3.71 7.07 44.96
CA GLY A 495 4.81 7.81 45.60
C GLY A 495 4.94 7.60 47.10
N GLN A 496 4.18 6.69 47.70
CA GLN A 496 4.27 6.39 49.11
C GLN A 496 5.58 5.62 49.43
N THR A 497 5.92 4.66 48.57
CA THR A 497 7.19 3.94 48.69
C THR A 497 7.94 3.93 47.37
N TYR A 498 9.26 3.92 47.43
CA TYR A 498 10.14 3.87 46.28
C TYR A 498 11.16 2.72 46.44
N THR A 499 11.42 2.02 45.34
CA THR A 499 12.43 0.96 45.28
C THR A 499 13.44 1.24 44.20
N ASP A 500 14.71 0.92 44.42
CA ASP A 500 15.78 1.10 43.44
C ASP A 500 15.62 0.09 42.31
N PHE A 501 15.99 0.51 41.07
CA PHE A 501 15.97 -0.35 39.91
C PHE A 501 17.10 -0.01 38.90
N ASN A 502 17.47 -0.97 38.06
CA ASN A 502 18.57 -0.85 37.11
C ASN A 502 18.11 -0.36 35.71
N GLY A 503 17.48 0.80 35.69
CA GLY A 503 17.13 1.47 34.41
C GLY A 503 16.03 0.82 33.56
N THR A 504 15.54 -0.37 33.94
CA THR A 504 14.47 -1.04 33.21
C THR A 504 13.55 -1.83 34.14
N PHE A 505 12.23 -1.68 33.95
CA PHE A 505 11.21 -2.52 34.59
C PHE A 505 10.01 -2.73 33.68
N TYR A 506 9.15 -3.68 34.05
CA TYR A 506 7.89 -3.94 33.36
C TYR A 506 6.73 -3.30 34.10
N LEU A 507 5.88 -2.56 33.38
CA LEU A 507 4.67 -1.94 33.92
C LEU A 507 3.44 -2.63 33.34
N LYS A 508 2.68 -3.26 34.22
CA LYS A 508 1.49 -4.04 33.86
C LYS A 508 0.36 -3.76 34.85
N ALA A 509 -0.84 -3.61 34.35
CA ALA A 509 -2.05 -3.52 35.16
C ALA A 509 -2.25 -4.82 35.97
N ALA A 510 -2.70 -4.69 37.18
CA ALA A 510 -3.12 -5.84 37.98
C ALA A 510 -4.36 -6.50 37.39
N ASP A 511 -4.59 -7.76 37.68
CA ASP A 511 -5.74 -8.50 37.20
C ASP A 511 -7.06 -7.76 37.57
N GLY A 512 -7.88 -7.54 36.53
CA GLY A 512 -9.10 -6.78 36.67
C GLY A 512 -8.97 -5.25 36.60
N GLN A 513 -7.74 -4.73 36.44
CA GLN A 513 -7.51 -3.30 36.23
C GLN A 513 -7.19 -3.03 34.75
N SER A 514 -7.61 -1.86 34.25
CA SER A 514 -7.39 -1.44 32.86
C SER A 514 -6.04 -0.73 32.65
N SER A 515 -5.39 -0.27 33.69
CA SER A 515 -4.11 0.44 33.60
C SER A 515 -3.25 0.30 34.84
N ALA A 516 -1.97 0.52 34.69
CA ALA A 516 -1.02 0.68 35.78
C ALA A 516 -0.22 1.96 35.60
N THR A 517 0.03 2.64 36.69
CA THR A 517 0.86 3.87 36.71
C THR A 517 2.03 3.64 37.64
N ALA A 518 3.20 4.08 37.22
CA ALA A 518 4.39 4.13 38.06
C ALA A 518 4.97 5.55 38.08
N LEU A 519 5.59 5.91 39.17
CA LEU A 519 6.35 7.13 39.32
C LEU A 519 7.83 6.80 39.34
N VAL A 520 8.61 7.43 38.47
CA VAL A 520 10.05 7.21 38.33
C VAL A 520 10.79 8.48 38.78
N ARG A 521 11.76 8.34 39.67
CA ARG A 521 12.62 9.42 40.10
C ARG A 521 14.09 9.01 40.15
N ALA A 522 14.98 9.96 40.26
CA ALA A 522 16.40 9.77 40.49
C ALA A 522 16.81 10.34 41.86
N VAL A 523 17.77 9.68 42.51
CA VAL A 523 18.33 10.10 43.79
C VAL A 523 19.85 10.01 43.70
N ALA A 524 20.53 11.09 44.03
CA ALA A 524 21.97 11.13 44.16
C ALA A 524 22.39 11.40 45.60
N ASP A 525 23.59 10.98 46.00
CA ASP A 525 24.14 11.25 47.30
C ASP A 525 24.19 12.74 47.56
N ASP A 526 23.80 13.17 48.79
CA ASP A 526 23.77 14.54 49.28
C ASP A 526 22.75 15.47 48.57
N LEU A 527 21.86 14.93 47.72
CA LEU A 527 20.82 15.65 47.03
C LEU A 527 19.41 15.15 47.36
N LEU A 528 18.45 16.09 47.35
CA LEU A 528 17.03 15.72 47.42
C LEU A 528 16.62 14.92 46.18
N PRO A 529 15.70 13.94 46.31
CA PRO A 529 15.19 13.19 45.15
C PRO A 529 14.63 14.09 44.08
N SER A 530 14.78 13.71 42.82
CA SER A 530 14.16 14.42 41.70
C SER A 530 12.63 14.43 41.80
N LYS A 531 11.97 15.35 41.13
CA LYS A 531 10.53 15.26 40.92
C LYS A 531 10.23 13.98 40.13
N PRO A 532 9.22 13.20 40.53
CA PRO A 532 8.90 11.98 39.83
C PRO A 532 8.27 12.24 38.45
N ILE A 533 8.56 11.36 37.52
CA ILE A 533 7.91 11.27 36.20
C ILE A 533 6.86 10.17 36.26
N SER A 534 5.61 10.48 35.89
CA SER A 534 4.53 9.51 35.83
C SER A 534 4.51 8.82 34.47
N VAL A 535 4.46 7.49 34.47
CA VAL A 535 4.29 6.64 33.29
C VAL A 535 3.08 5.74 33.48
N THR A 536 2.25 5.61 32.45
CA THR A 536 1.04 4.79 32.52
C THR A 536 1.02 3.79 31.36
N ALA A 537 0.85 2.51 31.68
CA ALA A 537 0.61 1.44 30.75
C ALA A 537 -0.87 1.04 30.77
N ILE A 538 -1.49 0.88 29.62
CA ILE A 538 -2.92 0.59 29.49
C ILE A 538 -3.08 -0.82 28.92
N ALA A 539 -3.81 -1.68 29.63
CA ALA A 539 -4.08 -3.04 29.17
C ALA A 539 -5.10 -3.05 28.02
N ALA A 540 -4.83 -3.82 26.99
CA ALA A 540 -5.79 -4.10 25.94
C ALA A 540 -6.86 -5.07 26.47
N THR A 541 -7.82 -4.53 27.22
CA THR A 541 -8.88 -5.31 27.87
C THR A 541 -10.03 -5.63 26.95
N GLU A 542 -10.11 -4.97 25.79
CA GLU A 542 -11.12 -5.20 24.77
C GLU A 542 -10.61 -6.08 23.65
N SER A 543 -11.52 -6.84 23.06
CA SER A 543 -11.27 -7.65 21.87
C SER A 543 -12.40 -7.39 20.88
N TRP A 544 -12.03 -6.95 19.69
CA TRP A 544 -12.97 -6.62 18.63
C TRP A 544 -12.79 -7.59 17.46
N ALA A 545 -13.85 -8.29 17.07
CA ALA A 545 -13.87 -9.12 15.87
C ALA A 545 -13.93 -8.21 14.65
N PHE A 546 -12.95 -8.33 13.74
CA PHE A 546 -12.82 -7.50 12.56
C PHE A 546 -12.74 -8.40 11.32
N GLY A 547 -13.63 -8.21 10.37
CA GLY A 547 -13.71 -8.99 9.14
C GLY A 547 -15.14 -9.04 8.58
N THR A 548 -15.43 -10.04 7.77
CA THR A 548 -16.75 -10.22 7.15
C THR A 548 -17.66 -11.02 8.08
N ASP A 549 -18.85 -10.47 8.35
CA ASP A 549 -19.86 -11.07 9.22
C ASP A 549 -19.34 -11.53 10.60
N PRO A 550 -18.65 -10.66 11.35
CA PRO A 550 -18.11 -10.99 12.66
C PRO A 550 -19.25 -11.14 13.68
N ASN A 551 -19.13 -12.14 14.55
CA ASN A 551 -20.11 -12.42 15.60
C ASN A 551 -19.77 -11.70 16.91
N GLY A 552 -20.79 -11.23 17.65
CA GLY A 552 -20.67 -10.69 19.00
C GLY A 552 -20.97 -9.19 19.11
N GLU A 553 -20.98 -8.69 20.35
CA GLU A 553 -21.23 -7.27 20.63
C GLU A 553 -20.10 -6.34 20.19
N HIS A 554 -18.86 -6.85 20.23
CA HIS A 554 -17.67 -6.13 19.84
C HIS A 554 -17.21 -6.58 18.44
N ALA A 555 -17.90 -6.06 17.42
CA ALA A 555 -17.68 -6.45 16.03
C ALA A 555 -17.54 -5.22 15.11
N ILE A 556 -16.56 -5.26 14.23
CA ILE A 556 -16.37 -4.31 13.14
C ILE A 556 -16.58 -5.10 11.84
N ASP A 557 -17.79 -4.97 11.29
CA ASP A 557 -18.20 -5.69 10.09
C ASP A 557 -17.78 -4.90 8.84
N ILE A 558 -17.03 -5.57 7.96
CA ILE A 558 -16.64 -5.06 6.65
C ILE A 558 -17.15 -6.00 5.55
N GLN A 559 -17.54 -5.44 4.43
CA GLN A 559 -18.05 -6.17 3.27
C GLN A 559 -17.17 -5.90 2.06
N PRO A 560 -17.13 -6.77 1.04
CA PRO A 560 -16.45 -6.47 -0.20
C PRO A 560 -16.85 -5.10 -0.77
N GLY A 561 -15.88 -4.31 -1.19
CA GLY A 561 -16.06 -2.93 -1.62
C GLY A 561 -15.74 -1.91 -0.53
N TRP A 562 -16.31 -0.73 -0.66
CA TRP A 562 -16.09 0.37 0.29
C TRP A 562 -16.93 0.21 1.56
N ASN A 563 -16.30 0.48 2.69
CA ASN A 563 -16.88 0.46 4.03
C ASN A 563 -16.62 1.78 4.75
N LEU A 564 -17.63 2.29 5.45
CA LEU A 564 -17.49 3.45 6.33
C LEU A 564 -17.46 2.95 7.77
N ILE A 565 -16.27 2.88 8.36
CA ILE A 565 -16.03 2.25 9.66
C ILE A 565 -15.40 3.20 10.67
N SER A 566 -15.30 2.74 11.89
CA SER A 566 -14.49 3.33 12.96
C SER A 566 -13.83 2.25 13.81
N PHE A 567 -12.85 2.64 14.61
CA PHE A 567 -12.24 1.75 15.59
C PHE A 567 -12.62 2.27 16.99
N PRO A 568 -13.42 1.50 17.75
CA PRO A 568 -14.00 2.01 18.99
C PRO A 568 -13.05 1.99 20.20
N CYS A 569 -11.86 1.44 20.07
CA CYS A 569 -10.86 1.35 21.12
C CYS A 569 -9.49 1.85 20.64
N TYR A 570 -8.59 2.10 21.58
CA TYR A 570 -7.17 2.36 21.29
C TYR A 570 -6.48 1.03 21.00
N LEU A 571 -6.15 0.79 19.75
CA LEU A 571 -5.51 -0.46 19.31
C LEU A 571 -4.03 -0.50 19.67
N THR A 572 -3.48 -1.71 19.77
CA THR A 572 -2.02 -1.92 19.85
C THR A 572 -1.34 -1.54 18.53
N LEU A 573 -0.06 -1.16 18.57
CA LEU A 573 0.72 -0.89 17.36
C LEU A 573 0.74 -2.10 16.41
N ALA A 574 0.79 -3.32 16.94
CA ALA A 574 0.77 -4.54 16.14
C ALA A 574 -0.52 -4.67 15.31
N ASP A 575 -1.68 -4.41 15.92
CA ASP A 575 -2.97 -4.45 15.24
C ASP A 575 -3.12 -3.29 14.24
N ILE A 576 -2.66 -2.09 14.62
CA ILE A 576 -2.61 -0.94 13.70
C ILE A 576 -1.80 -1.27 12.45
N ASN A 577 -0.60 -1.78 12.61
CA ASN A 577 0.27 -2.15 11.50
C ASN A 577 -0.33 -3.27 10.65
N ALA A 578 -0.92 -4.30 11.28
CA ALA A 578 -1.58 -5.38 10.56
C ALA A 578 -2.74 -4.87 9.69
N ILE A 579 -3.54 -3.95 10.20
CA ILE A 579 -4.63 -3.34 9.44
C ILE A 579 -4.09 -2.49 8.28
N LEU A 580 -3.10 -1.62 8.54
CA LEU A 580 -2.54 -0.71 7.53
C LEU A 580 -1.77 -1.44 6.43
N GLN A 581 -1.22 -2.64 6.70
CA GLN A 581 -0.55 -3.47 5.70
C GLN A 581 -1.54 -4.21 4.79
N ASN A 582 -2.71 -4.58 5.32
CA ASN A 582 -3.66 -5.42 4.59
C ASN A 582 -4.80 -4.64 3.93
N TYR A 583 -5.05 -3.39 4.34
CA TYR A 583 -6.19 -2.61 3.86
C TYR A 583 -5.78 -1.21 3.42
N THR A 584 -6.44 -0.73 2.38
CA THR A 584 -6.35 0.68 1.98
C THR A 584 -7.37 1.49 2.77
N ILE A 585 -6.89 2.41 3.61
CA ILE A 585 -7.72 3.17 4.55
C ILE A 585 -7.51 4.66 4.36
N PHE A 586 -8.61 5.40 4.29
CA PHE A 586 -8.62 6.85 4.16
C PHE A 586 -9.41 7.49 5.29
N ALA A 587 -8.94 8.66 5.75
CA ALA A 587 -9.69 9.56 6.60
C ALA A 587 -9.85 10.92 5.91
N TYR A 588 -10.93 11.64 6.25
CA TYR A 588 -11.16 12.98 5.74
C TYR A 588 -10.34 13.99 6.50
N ASP A 589 -9.43 14.68 5.82
CA ASP A 589 -8.75 15.86 6.35
C ASP A 589 -9.64 17.11 6.13
N SER A 590 -10.21 17.64 7.20
CA SER A 590 -11.09 18.79 7.14
C SER A 590 -10.38 20.10 6.77
N ASN A 591 -9.08 20.20 6.97
CA ASN A 591 -8.26 21.36 6.61
C ASN A 591 -7.93 21.35 5.12
N ALA A 592 -7.49 20.21 4.64
CA ALA A 592 -7.18 20.01 3.23
C ALA A 592 -8.44 19.78 2.36
N ARG A 593 -9.57 19.42 2.97
CA ARG A 593 -10.84 19.04 2.32
C ARG A 593 -10.70 17.88 1.33
N VAL A 594 -9.82 16.94 1.64
CA VAL A 594 -9.57 15.73 0.85
C VAL A 594 -9.57 14.50 1.72
N TYR A 595 -9.71 13.33 1.11
CA TYR A 595 -9.47 12.05 1.78
C TYR A 595 -8.00 11.72 1.66
N CYS A 596 -7.34 11.48 2.79
CA CYS A 596 -5.93 11.10 2.85
C CYS A 596 -5.81 9.66 3.33
N GLN A 597 -4.90 8.91 2.74
CA GLN A 597 -4.52 7.61 3.28
C GLN A 597 -3.87 7.82 4.64
N VAL A 598 -4.22 6.96 5.61
CA VAL A 598 -3.78 7.14 7.00
C VAL A 598 -2.55 6.30 7.30
N SER A 599 -1.68 6.81 8.15
CA SER A 599 -0.50 6.11 8.70
C SER A 599 -0.73 5.56 10.11
N THR A 600 -1.87 5.87 10.73
CA THR A 600 -2.25 5.37 12.06
C THR A 600 -3.76 5.33 12.22
N ILE A 601 -4.21 4.61 13.24
CA ILE A 601 -5.63 4.41 13.56
C ILE A 601 -5.88 4.87 14.98
N LYS A 602 -6.94 5.67 15.18
CA LYS A 602 -7.36 6.15 16.50
C LYS A 602 -8.87 6.15 16.65
N PRO A 603 -9.39 6.02 17.88
CA PRO A 603 -10.82 6.19 18.15
C PRO A 603 -11.30 7.61 17.80
N GLY A 604 -12.58 7.74 17.49
CA GLY A 604 -13.20 9.04 17.18
C GLY A 604 -13.01 9.50 15.73
N VAL A 605 -12.32 8.74 14.91
CA VAL A 605 -12.15 9.02 13.48
C VAL A 605 -12.99 8.04 12.67
N VAL A 606 -13.64 8.57 11.64
CA VAL A 606 -14.37 7.78 10.63
C VAL A 606 -13.44 7.52 9.46
N TYR A 607 -13.38 6.27 9.04
CA TYR A 607 -12.50 5.80 7.98
C TYR A 607 -13.27 5.20 6.82
N TRP A 608 -12.83 5.46 5.61
CA TRP A 608 -13.15 4.67 4.44
C TRP A 608 -12.14 3.53 4.31
N LEU A 609 -12.64 2.30 4.30
CA LEU A 609 -11.84 1.08 4.11
C LEU A 609 -12.34 0.35 2.88
N PHE A 610 -11.43 -0.04 2.01
CA PHE A 610 -11.74 -0.87 0.85
C PHE A 610 -11.18 -2.29 1.03
N THR A 611 -12.03 -3.29 0.75
CA THR A 611 -11.61 -4.69 0.62
C THR A 611 -12.20 -5.32 -0.63
N LYS A 612 -11.45 -6.22 -1.27
CA LYS A 612 -11.86 -6.86 -2.53
C LYS A 612 -12.68 -8.13 -2.30
N THR A 613 -12.43 -8.86 -1.24
CA THR A 613 -12.94 -10.21 -0.97
C THR A 613 -13.57 -10.29 0.41
N ASP A 614 -14.23 -11.42 0.68
CA ASP A 614 -14.64 -11.79 2.01
C ASP A 614 -13.42 -12.00 2.90
N GLU A 615 -13.35 -11.25 3.99
CA GLU A 615 -12.18 -11.25 4.88
C GLU A 615 -12.38 -12.22 6.05
N ALA A 616 -11.33 -12.98 6.34
CA ALA A 616 -11.31 -13.82 7.52
C ALA A 616 -11.39 -12.97 8.79
N ILE A 617 -12.14 -13.47 9.80
CA ILE A 617 -12.26 -12.76 11.08
C ILE A 617 -10.91 -12.75 11.79
N SER A 618 -10.41 -11.56 12.07
CA SER A 618 -9.27 -11.30 12.96
C SER A 618 -9.75 -10.71 14.29
N ILE A 619 -8.96 -10.87 15.34
CA ILE A 619 -9.26 -10.32 16.66
C ILE A 619 -8.26 -9.21 16.96
N LEU A 620 -8.78 -7.99 16.99
CA LEU A 620 -8.02 -6.79 17.35
C LEU A 620 -8.02 -6.63 18.88
N LYS A 621 -6.89 -6.23 19.44
CA LYS A 621 -6.72 -5.98 20.87
C LYS A 621 -6.62 -4.48 21.13
N GLY A 622 -7.39 -4.01 22.10
CA GLY A 622 -7.40 -2.58 22.40
C GLY A 622 -7.80 -2.24 23.83
N ALA A 623 -7.61 -0.97 24.14
CA ALA A 623 -8.06 -0.39 25.39
C ALA A 623 -9.33 0.45 25.17
N PRO A 624 -10.24 0.50 26.16
CA PRO A 624 -11.47 1.31 26.06
C PRO A 624 -11.16 2.75 25.68
N ALA A 625 -12.00 3.28 24.78
CA ALA A 625 -11.97 4.69 24.42
C ALA A 625 -13.33 5.34 24.68
N SER A 626 -13.33 6.63 24.94
CA SER A 626 -14.56 7.42 25.05
C SER A 626 -14.50 8.58 24.08
N VAL A 627 -15.45 8.61 23.15
CA VAL A 627 -15.54 9.67 22.13
C VAL A 627 -16.81 10.46 22.32
N LYS A 628 -16.64 11.75 22.51
CA LYS A 628 -17.76 12.68 22.63
C LYS A 628 -18.39 12.93 21.26
N MET A 629 -19.72 12.84 21.18
CA MET A 629 -20.42 13.18 19.94
C MET A 629 -20.21 14.66 19.61
N PRO A 630 -19.88 15.02 18.36
CA PRO A 630 -19.74 16.41 17.95
C PRO A 630 -21.06 17.18 18.02
N SER A 631 -21.02 18.50 17.91
CA SER A 631 -22.20 19.37 18.01
C SER A 631 -23.23 19.14 16.92
N ALA A 632 -22.78 18.62 15.77
CA ALA A 632 -23.58 18.33 14.57
C ALA A 632 -24.30 19.59 13.99
N GLU A 633 -23.83 20.79 14.29
CA GLU A 633 -24.37 22.05 13.72
C GLU A 633 -24.14 22.16 12.19
N LYS A 634 -23.17 21.39 11.68
CA LYS A 634 -22.92 21.15 10.27
C LYS A 634 -22.80 19.63 10.06
N TRP A 635 -22.68 19.18 8.81
CA TRP A 635 -22.37 17.77 8.54
C TRP A 635 -20.99 17.42 9.10
N GLU A 636 -20.97 16.48 10.03
CA GLU A 636 -19.76 16.04 10.74
C GLU A 636 -19.68 14.51 10.77
N CYS A 637 -18.45 14.00 10.77
CA CYS A 637 -18.21 12.57 10.96
C CYS A 637 -18.31 12.23 12.46
N TYR A 638 -18.96 11.11 12.77
CA TYR A 638 -19.03 10.57 14.11
C TYR A 638 -18.68 9.10 14.16
N ALA A 639 -17.75 8.77 15.03
CA ALA A 639 -17.20 7.43 15.26
C ALA A 639 -17.56 7.01 16.71
N PRO A 640 -18.70 6.36 16.94
CA PRO A 640 -19.11 5.95 18.29
C PRO A 640 -18.20 4.85 18.84
N THR A 641 -17.86 4.96 20.12
CA THR A 641 -17.12 3.91 20.86
C THR A 641 -18.07 2.93 21.57
N GLU A 642 -19.33 3.27 21.66
CA GLU A 642 -20.40 2.43 22.23
C GLU A 642 -21.68 2.54 21.40
N SER A 643 -22.47 1.47 21.40
CA SER A 643 -23.73 1.43 20.66
C SER A 643 -24.84 2.13 21.46
N LYS A 644 -25.62 2.99 20.77
CA LYS A 644 -26.72 3.76 21.39
C LYS A 644 -27.74 4.22 20.34
N ILE A 645 -28.92 4.59 20.78
CA ILE A 645 -29.97 5.14 19.91
C ILE A 645 -29.53 6.52 19.40
N VAL A 646 -29.80 6.81 18.13
CA VAL A 646 -29.60 8.15 17.57
C VAL A 646 -30.55 9.15 18.27
N PRO A 647 -30.05 10.24 18.84
CA PRO A 647 -30.89 11.26 19.45
C PRO A 647 -31.93 11.83 18.47
N SER A 648 -33.14 12.11 18.93
CA SER A 648 -34.24 12.56 18.06
C SER A 648 -33.99 13.88 17.33
N ASN A 649 -33.06 14.71 17.83
CA ASN A 649 -32.62 15.96 17.21
C ASN A 649 -31.43 15.79 16.25
N ILE A 650 -31.01 14.56 15.96
CA ILE A 650 -29.89 14.26 15.05
C ILE A 650 -30.42 13.45 13.85
N ILE A 651 -29.92 13.77 12.67
CA ILE A 651 -29.97 12.92 11.48
C ILE A 651 -28.62 12.22 11.38
N ALA A 652 -28.61 10.90 11.26
CA ALA A 652 -27.39 10.12 11.10
C ALA A 652 -27.48 9.26 9.83
N TRP A 653 -26.45 9.28 9.03
CA TRP A 653 -26.31 8.46 7.83
C TRP A 653 -25.22 7.42 8.04
N GLU A 654 -25.53 6.15 7.79
CA GLU A 654 -24.58 5.05 7.68
C GLU A 654 -24.40 4.64 6.21
N PHE A 655 -23.23 4.11 5.89
CA PHE A 655 -22.95 3.55 4.57
C PHE A 655 -22.93 2.03 4.63
N ARG A 656 -23.77 1.38 3.81
CA ARG A 656 -23.85 -0.07 3.72
C ARG A 656 -24.23 -0.51 2.30
N ASN A 657 -23.60 -1.56 1.79
CA ASN A 657 -23.86 -2.12 0.46
C ASN A 657 -23.83 -1.05 -0.66
N GLY A 658 -22.83 -0.18 -0.63
CA GLY A 658 -22.65 0.87 -1.63
C GLY A 658 -23.64 2.04 -1.56
N LYS A 659 -24.43 2.16 -0.51
CA LYS A 659 -25.45 3.21 -0.36
C LYS A 659 -25.47 3.80 1.04
N PHE A 660 -25.82 5.10 1.11
CA PHE A 660 -26.16 5.74 2.36
C PHE A 660 -27.63 5.48 2.72
N SER A 661 -27.87 5.21 4.01
CA SER A 661 -29.20 5.09 4.59
C SER A 661 -29.27 5.78 5.94
N GLU A 662 -30.44 6.30 6.33
CA GLU A 662 -30.63 6.91 7.63
C GLU A 662 -30.55 5.84 8.72
N ALA A 663 -29.71 6.09 9.73
CA ALA A 663 -29.53 5.21 10.86
C ALA A 663 -30.42 5.61 12.02
N THR A 664 -31.00 4.64 12.70
CA THR A 664 -31.81 4.83 13.93
C THR A 664 -31.01 4.56 15.20
N SER A 665 -29.86 3.89 15.06
CA SER A 665 -28.92 3.62 16.14
C SER A 665 -27.49 3.82 15.70
N PHE A 666 -26.66 4.28 16.58
CA PHE A 666 -25.20 4.22 16.45
C PHE A 666 -24.74 2.84 16.88
N VAL A 667 -23.84 2.27 16.14
CA VAL A 667 -23.18 0.98 16.43
C VAL A 667 -21.68 1.22 16.50
N ALA A 668 -21.04 0.83 17.59
CA ALA A 668 -19.59 0.90 17.71
C ALA A 668 -18.92 0.10 16.58
N GLY A 669 -17.86 0.63 16.01
CA GLY A 669 -17.19 0.03 14.83
C GLY A 669 -17.67 0.57 13.49
N LYS A 670 -18.81 1.25 13.42
CA LYS A 670 -19.29 1.94 12.22
C LYS A 670 -18.96 3.43 12.24
N GLY A 671 -18.78 4.00 11.04
CA GLY A 671 -18.69 5.43 10.83
C GLY A 671 -20.05 6.02 10.44
N TYR A 672 -20.31 7.23 10.88
CA TYR A 672 -21.53 7.97 10.58
C TYR A 672 -21.24 9.37 10.10
N ILE A 673 -22.14 9.90 9.27
CA ILE A 673 -22.21 11.32 8.94
C ILE A 673 -23.44 11.88 9.63
N ILE A 674 -23.29 12.85 10.50
CA ILE A 674 -24.37 13.36 11.34
C ILE A 674 -24.61 14.84 11.12
N HIS A 675 -25.86 15.27 11.35
CA HIS A 675 -26.30 16.66 11.33
C HIS A 675 -27.45 16.87 12.31
N LYS A 676 -27.55 18.04 12.89
CA LYS A 676 -28.68 18.41 13.74
C LYS A 676 -29.93 18.63 12.87
N ARG A 677 -31.08 18.14 13.32
CA ARG A 677 -32.39 18.32 12.66
C ARG A 677 -32.87 19.76 12.74
#